data_d6f2e22433633f2acac7a12d94019d20
#
_entry.id   d6f2e22433633f2acac7a12d94019d20
#
_cell.length_a   1.000
_cell.length_b   1.000
_cell.length_c   1.000
_cell.angle_alpha   90.00
_cell.angle_beta   90.00
_cell.angle_gamma   90.00
#
_symmetry.space_group_name_H-M   'P 1'
#
loop_
_entity.id
_entity.type
_entity.pdbx_description
1 polymer ?
#
loop_
_entity_poly.entity_id
_entity_poly.type
_entity_poly.pdbx_seq_one_letter_code
_entity_poly.pdbx_strand_id
1 'polypeptide(L)'
;MDQKTNPHDPNEEQHGAGARRILGSAGKQARAVFSLAGARAFARLSGRSRLEQTLLVGLWLLAAGLMAFFIYLVALIPLTPGISDLHQARTARPSVILSADGKELGTFEKGLQERVKLSQISPHVIKALISTEDHRFYDHHGVDFRRVAGALVATARGDAQGGSTITQQLARNMFPEEIGRARSINRKMKELITAIKIENTYSKTEILEAYLNTVPFLYNAYGIEMAARTYFGKPALKLDVLESSTLVGMLKGTHYYNPVTSPERAKARRNVVLGQMAKHGAFSQARYEALVKRPLRTRFARLNDRSGKDDHFTAHVRKWLLEWAEENDYDLALDGLVVHTTLDLELQDAARRAVERQANTLQAIADVEWAWPSMPRSTSPGMYTSMRGDVDPFAYYWSSHARELDAFVRESASYRRAVEDGEAPEDALKRLKRDRGFMAELKEAKSRLEAGFVAMDPATGEVRAWIGSRSFERDQFDHVAQAARQPGSTFKPIVYAAALERGIPPDRTYRDAVQDIRIGDGRGKAWRPTDMSGNTGAMMTMRDGLVLSKNTITAQVMQEVGLSPIVRLAQAMGIRESKLESVPSLALGTSPVTLLEMVSTYSTIAALGEYRKPVFVRRITDREGKVIADFAPGAPERALTQDASIALIDMLRGVVNRGTGGGVRYRFGVYGDVAGKTGTTQNNTDGWFILMHPQLVAGAWVGFNDNRVTMRSSYWGQGGHNALLLVGDFMRTALESGKLDPNALLPGGRPPAPRRIEEPEEEIEELPGELDMEGQAPEDEMEVPDPDPALDIQPAPPPAQPVQPIQPAPLPEPAPVEPPPQGEDPII
;
A
#
# COMPACT_ATOMS: atom_id res chain seq x y z
N MET A 1 -25.69 10.98 47.79
CA MET A 1 -25.47 12.37 48.23
C MET A 1 -24.36 12.88 47.37
N ASP A 2 -24.47 13.72 46.36
CA ASP A 2 -25.44 14.73 45.98
C ASP A 2 -25.57 14.82 44.47
N GLN A 3 -26.79 15.04 44.07
CA GLN A 3 -27.19 15.39 42.69
C GLN A 3 -26.71 16.80 42.34
N LYS A 4 -26.24 17.03 41.14
CA LYS A 4 -26.28 18.33 40.49
C LYS A 4 -26.98 18.24 39.16
N THR A 5 -28.16 18.76 39.18
CA THR A 5 -29.10 19.06 38.11
C THR A 5 -28.56 20.12 37.19
N ASN A 6 -28.70 19.90 35.89
CA ASN A 6 -28.44 20.87 34.81
C ASN A 6 -29.75 21.66 34.56
N PRO A 7 -29.77 23.00 34.43
CA PRO A 7 -30.96 23.76 34.22
C PRO A 7 -31.40 23.75 32.74
N HIS A 8 -32.64 23.37 32.51
CA HIS A 8 -33.37 23.54 31.27
C HIS A 8 -33.55 25.02 30.92
N ASP A 9 -33.24 25.39 29.70
CA ASP A 9 -33.53 26.69 29.10
C ASP A 9 -35.01 26.72 28.62
N PRO A 10 -35.85 27.62 29.11
CA PRO A 10 -37.27 27.66 28.77
C PRO A 10 -37.60 28.25 27.39
N ASN A 11 -36.64 28.63 26.56
CA ASN A 11 -36.91 29.32 25.29
C ASN A 11 -37.04 28.41 24.03
N GLU A 12 -36.75 27.10 24.12
CA GLU A 12 -36.92 26.21 22.95
C GLU A 12 -38.36 25.71 22.74
N GLU A 13 -39.18 25.69 23.75
CA GLU A 13 -40.60 25.22 23.59
C GLU A 13 -41.56 26.23 22.96
N GLN A 14 -41.23 27.53 22.92
CA GLN A 14 -42.18 28.54 22.37
C GLN A 14 -42.10 28.68 20.82
N HIS A 15 -41.04 28.30 20.17
CA HIS A 15 -40.96 28.33 18.71
C HIS A 15 -41.56 27.11 18.00
N GLY A 16 -41.69 25.95 18.67
CA GLY A 16 -42.28 24.75 18.08
C GLY A 16 -43.85 24.78 18.07
N ALA A 17 -44.47 25.46 19.00
CA ALA A 17 -45.94 25.52 19.13
C ALA A 17 -46.58 26.52 18.13
N GLY A 18 -45.88 27.61 17.74
CA GLY A 18 -46.34 28.58 16.76
C GLY A 18 -46.38 28.01 15.33
N ALA A 19 -45.38 27.28 14.94
CA ALA A 19 -45.29 26.70 13.59
C ALA A 19 -46.35 25.59 13.35
N ARG A 20 -46.66 24.79 14.34
CA ARG A 20 -47.71 23.75 14.25
C ARG A 20 -49.13 24.33 14.21
N ARG A 21 -49.41 25.49 14.83
CA ARG A 21 -50.71 26.18 14.74
C ARG A 21 -50.94 26.83 13.40
N ILE A 22 -49.90 27.41 12.78
CA ILE A 22 -49.97 28.04 11.43
C ILE A 22 -50.16 26.97 10.36
N LEU A 23 -49.49 25.85 10.42
CA LEU A 23 -49.66 24.74 9.47
C LEU A 23 -51.02 24.05 9.64
N GLY A 24 -51.55 23.96 10.86
CA GLY A 24 -52.89 23.37 11.13
C GLY A 24 -54.06 24.26 10.66
N SER A 25 -53.92 25.60 10.69
CA SER A 25 -54.95 26.52 10.21
C SER A 25 -54.90 26.65 8.68
N ALA A 26 -53.73 26.67 8.07
CA ALA A 26 -53.57 26.68 6.62
C ALA A 26 -54.10 25.38 5.97
N GLY A 27 -53.90 24.22 6.61
CA GLY A 27 -54.41 22.93 6.15
C GLY A 27 -55.95 22.85 6.19
N LYS A 28 -56.60 23.44 7.23
CA LYS A 28 -58.07 23.51 7.30
C LYS A 28 -58.68 24.48 6.29
N GLN A 29 -58.09 25.65 6.08
CA GLN A 29 -58.53 26.60 5.07
C GLN A 29 -58.27 26.06 3.63
N ALA A 30 -57.20 25.42 3.37
CA ALA A 30 -56.92 24.76 2.07
C ALA A 30 -57.95 23.65 1.78
N ARG A 31 -58.32 22.79 2.79
CA ARG A 31 -59.37 21.76 2.64
C ARG A 31 -60.76 22.38 2.39
N ALA A 32 -61.10 23.49 3.02
CA ALA A 32 -62.39 24.17 2.83
C ALA A 32 -62.45 24.82 1.44
N VAL A 33 -61.36 25.44 0.95
CA VAL A 33 -61.30 26.02 -0.39
C VAL A 33 -61.34 24.93 -1.45
N PHE A 34 -60.63 23.82 -1.25
CA PHE A 34 -60.68 22.66 -2.16
C PHE A 34 -62.04 21.96 -2.21
N SER A 35 -62.76 21.85 -1.09
CA SER A 35 -64.10 21.26 -1.07
C SER A 35 -65.15 22.17 -1.75
N LEU A 36 -65.09 23.49 -1.57
CA LEU A 36 -65.99 24.45 -2.23
C LEU A 36 -65.68 24.59 -3.73
N ALA A 37 -64.40 24.58 -4.14
CA ALA A 37 -64.03 24.60 -5.54
C ALA A 37 -64.40 23.30 -6.23
N GLY A 38 -64.21 22.14 -5.56
CA GLY A 38 -64.62 20.81 -6.04
C GLY A 38 -66.12 20.70 -6.23
N ALA A 39 -66.92 21.16 -5.25
CA ALA A 39 -68.37 21.14 -5.35
C ALA A 39 -68.90 22.02 -6.49
N ARG A 40 -68.31 23.24 -6.69
CA ARG A 40 -68.68 24.13 -7.83
C ARG A 40 -68.23 23.58 -9.16
N ALA A 41 -67.06 22.88 -9.24
CA ALA A 41 -66.64 22.22 -10.43
C ALA A 41 -67.53 21.01 -10.78
N PHE A 42 -67.93 20.24 -9.79
CA PHE A 42 -68.84 19.09 -9.95
C PHE A 42 -70.23 19.55 -10.40
N ALA A 43 -70.80 20.65 -9.86
CA ALA A 43 -72.05 21.22 -10.25
C ALA A 43 -72.04 21.77 -11.71
N ARG A 44 -70.88 22.19 -12.21
CA ARG A 44 -70.74 22.64 -13.63
C ARG A 44 -70.56 21.46 -14.61
N LEU A 45 -70.25 20.25 -14.11
CA LEU A 45 -70.08 19.03 -14.91
C LEU A 45 -71.44 18.36 -15.21
N SER A 46 -72.43 18.55 -14.38
CA SER A 46 -73.73 17.84 -14.46
C SER A 46 -74.61 18.21 -15.67
N GLY A 47 -74.23 19.22 -16.43
CA GLY A 47 -74.98 19.63 -17.65
C GLY A 47 -74.24 19.29 -18.99
N ARG A 48 -73.08 18.60 -18.96
CA ARG A 48 -72.24 18.30 -20.13
C ARG A 48 -72.35 16.83 -20.57
N SER A 49 -72.05 16.55 -21.84
CA SER A 49 -71.98 15.21 -22.36
C SER A 49 -70.95 14.36 -21.60
N ARG A 50 -71.19 13.02 -21.49
CA ARG A 50 -70.23 12.10 -20.80
C ARG A 50 -68.81 12.20 -21.31
N LEU A 51 -68.64 12.49 -22.64
CA LEU A 51 -67.34 12.67 -23.27
C LEU A 51 -66.61 13.93 -22.75
N GLU A 52 -67.37 15.06 -22.65
CA GLU A 52 -66.77 16.32 -22.11
C GLU A 52 -66.45 16.21 -20.60
N GLN A 53 -67.24 15.44 -19.85
CA GLN A 53 -66.94 15.13 -18.45
C GLN A 53 -65.67 14.34 -18.30
N THR A 54 -65.48 13.28 -19.08
CA THR A 54 -64.24 12.45 -19.02
C THR A 54 -63.02 13.25 -19.50
N LEU A 55 -63.12 14.06 -20.52
CA LEU A 55 -62.04 14.97 -20.99
C LEU A 55 -61.63 16.00 -19.91
N LEU A 56 -62.63 16.61 -19.22
CA LEU A 56 -62.36 17.60 -18.17
C LEU A 56 -61.75 16.94 -16.92
N VAL A 57 -62.20 15.76 -16.54
CA VAL A 57 -61.62 15.00 -15.43
C VAL A 57 -60.19 14.61 -15.80
N GLY A 58 -59.93 14.12 -17.02
CA GLY A 58 -58.63 13.83 -17.53
C GLY A 58 -57.68 15.05 -17.51
N LEU A 59 -58.22 16.22 -17.91
CA LEU A 59 -57.44 17.47 -17.86
C LEU A 59 -57.14 17.93 -16.43
N TRP A 60 -58.08 17.76 -15.51
CA TRP A 60 -57.87 18.03 -14.05
C TRP A 60 -56.84 17.08 -13.43
N LEU A 61 -56.92 15.77 -13.74
CA LEU A 61 -55.94 14.78 -13.29
C LEU A 61 -54.54 15.10 -13.87
N LEU A 62 -54.48 15.46 -15.13
CA LEU A 62 -53.23 15.92 -15.74
C LEU A 62 -52.68 17.20 -15.06
N ALA A 63 -53.53 18.20 -14.82
CA ALA A 63 -53.10 19.42 -14.14
C ALA A 63 -52.64 19.13 -12.68
N ALA A 64 -53.39 18.30 -11.97
CA ALA A 64 -52.99 17.87 -10.64
C ALA A 64 -51.67 17.09 -10.63
N GLY A 65 -51.48 16.19 -11.59
CA GLY A 65 -50.21 15.44 -11.79
C GLY A 65 -49.02 16.36 -12.11
N LEU A 66 -49.24 17.35 -12.98
CA LEU A 66 -48.22 18.37 -13.30
C LEU A 66 -47.91 19.25 -12.09
N MET A 67 -48.92 19.64 -11.31
CA MET A 67 -48.70 20.37 -10.06
C MET A 67 -47.92 19.55 -9.01
N ALA A 68 -48.28 18.29 -8.82
CA ALA A 68 -47.56 17.40 -7.92
C ALA A 68 -46.11 17.19 -8.36
N PHE A 69 -45.88 17.06 -9.68
CA PHE A 69 -44.56 16.94 -10.24
C PHE A 69 -43.75 18.23 -10.05
N PHE A 70 -44.39 19.39 -10.23
CA PHE A 70 -43.74 20.67 -9.97
C PHE A 70 -43.35 20.84 -8.50
N ILE A 71 -44.26 20.52 -7.58
CA ILE A 71 -43.97 20.53 -6.11
C ILE A 71 -42.79 19.57 -5.81
N TYR A 72 -42.77 18.39 -6.41
CA TYR A 72 -41.66 17.44 -6.27
C TYR A 72 -40.34 18.06 -6.77
N LEU A 73 -40.30 18.71 -7.92
CA LEU A 73 -39.11 19.40 -8.43
C LEU A 73 -38.63 20.51 -7.49
N VAL A 74 -39.56 21.32 -6.97
CA VAL A 74 -39.22 22.38 -6.02
C VAL A 74 -38.66 21.83 -4.73
N ALA A 75 -39.20 20.71 -4.24
CA ALA A 75 -38.69 20.03 -3.04
C ALA A 75 -37.29 19.43 -3.25
N LEU A 76 -36.88 19.12 -4.48
CA LEU A 76 -35.55 18.62 -4.79
C LEU A 76 -34.47 19.72 -4.87
N ILE A 77 -34.85 21.01 -5.08
CA ILE A 77 -33.91 22.12 -5.24
C ILE A 77 -32.93 22.25 -4.06
N PRO A 78 -33.36 22.19 -2.78
CA PRO A 78 -32.43 22.25 -1.64
C PRO A 78 -31.57 20.97 -1.47
N LEU A 79 -31.97 19.86 -2.11
CA LEU A 79 -31.25 18.58 -2.09
C LEU A 79 -30.27 18.42 -3.27
N THR A 80 -30.01 19.49 -3.97
CA THR A 80 -29.02 19.57 -5.06
C THR A 80 -27.95 20.62 -4.73
N PRO A 81 -26.70 20.46 -5.22
CA PRO A 81 -25.60 21.36 -4.92
C PRO A 81 -25.97 22.84 -5.01
N GLY A 82 -25.54 23.64 -4.03
CA GLY A 82 -25.73 25.08 -4.00
C GLY A 82 -24.81 25.83 -5.00
N ILE A 83 -25.02 27.13 -5.18
CA ILE A 83 -24.12 27.96 -6.01
C ILE A 83 -22.73 28.05 -5.35
N SER A 84 -22.65 28.06 -4.00
CA SER A 84 -21.41 28.01 -3.25
C SER A 84 -20.61 26.74 -3.57
N ASP A 85 -21.28 25.57 -3.61
CA ASP A 85 -20.65 24.27 -3.87
C ASP A 85 -20.12 24.18 -5.30
N LEU A 86 -20.84 24.80 -6.26
CA LEU A 86 -20.40 24.95 -7.65
C LEU A 86 -19.11 25.77 -7.75
N HIS A 87 -18.98 26.86 -6.98
CA HIS A 87 -17.75 27.65 -6.93
C HIS A 87 -16.61 26.88 -6.23
N GLN A 88 -16.90 26.20 -5.11
CA GLN A 88 -15.93 25.40 -4.38
C GLN A 88 -15.41 24.23 -5.20
N ALA A 89 -16.26 23.51 -5.92
CA ALA A 89 -15.83 22.42 -6.81
C ALA A 89 -14.88 22.89 -7.93
N ARG A 90 -14.98 24.14 -8.37
CA ARG A 90 -14.04 24.77 -9.31
C ARG A 90 -12.72 25.18 -8.64
N THR A 91 -12.76 25.52 -7.36
CA THR A 91 -11.60 25.92 -6.54
C THR A 91 -11.09 24.78 -5.65
N ALA A 92 -11.60 23.56 -5.86
CA ALA A 92 -11.17 22.37 -5.14
C ALA A 92 -9.64 22.32 -5.03
N ARG A 93 -9.15 22.25 -3.81
CA ARG A 93 -7.73 22.19 -3.51
C ARG A 93 -7.43 20.79 -3.02
N PRO A 94 -6.53 20.06 -3.68
CA PRO A 94 -6.17 18.73 -3.24
C PRO A 94 -5.56 18.76 -1.83
N SER A 95 -5.81 17.75 -1.04
CA SER A 95 -5.15 17.57 0.24
C SER A 95 -3.66 17.31 0.04
N VAL A 96 -2.83 17.79 0.99
CA VAL A 96 -1.38 17.68 0.91
C VAL A 96 -0.86 16.85 2.09
N ILE A 97 0.20 16.08 1.85
CA ILE A 97 0.94 15.35 2.87
C ILE A 97 2.24 16.11 3.11
N LEU A 98 2.49 16.49 4.36
CA LEU A 98 3.69 17.20 4.78
C LEU A 98 4.55 16.32 5.67
N SER A 99 5.87 16.47 5.56
CA SER A 99 6.85 15.94 6.49
C SER A 99 6.78 16.66 7.85
N ALA A 100 7.51 16.17 8.84
CA ALA A 100 7.60 16.78 10.17
C ALA A 100 8.13 18.21 10.13
N ASP A 101 9.00 18.52 9.17
CA ASP A 101 9.59 19.85 8.92
C ASP A 101 8.77 20.71 7.93
N GLY A 102 7.53 20.29 7.62
CA GLY A 102 6.55 21.06 6.84
C GLY A 102 6.78 21.07 5.33
N LYS A 103 7.67 20.23 4.81
CA LYS A 103 7.89 20.10 3.36
C LYS A 103 6.90 19.11 2.76
N GLU A 104 6.48 19.35 1.53
CA GLU A 104 5.53 18.51 0.81
C GLU A 104 6.14 17.15 0.42
N LEU A 105 5.47 16.08 0.82
CA LEU A 105 5.76 14.69 0.45
C LEU A 105 4.89 14.21 -0.70
N GLY A 106 3.66 14.70 -0.79
CA GLY A 106 2.72 14.33 -1.83
C GLY A 106 1.40 15.06 -1.73
N THR A 107 0.59 14.95 -2.78
CA THR A 107 -0.75 15.56 -2.87
C THR A 107 -1.80 14.51 -3.19
N PHE A 108 -3.04 14.73 -2.74
CA PHE A 108 -4.21 13.97 -3.14
C PHE A 108 -4.90 14.66 -4.30
N GLU A 109 -4.34 14.60 -5.45
CA GLU A 109 -5.08 14.98 -6.65
C GLU A 109 -6.06 13.86 -7.01
N LYS A 110 -7.28 14.23 -7.44
CA LYS A 110 -8.29 13.28 -7.92
C LYS A 110 -7.79 12.63 -9.21
N GLY A 111 -7.04 11.56 -9.09
CA GLY A 111 -6.32 10.95 -10.19
C GLY A 111 -5.24 11.88 -10.77
N LEU A 112 -4.52 11.42 -11.79
CA LEU A 112 -3.67 12.27 -12.60
C LEU A 112 -4.57 13.25 -13.37
N GLN A 113 -4.79 14.45 -12.81
CA GLN A 113 -5.60 15.52 -13.40
C GLN A 113 -4.73 16.74 -13.66
N GLU A 114 -4.18 16.83 -14.85
CA GLU A 114 -3.59 18.07 -15.36
C GLU A 114 -4.72 18.90 -15.99
N ARG A 115 -5.15 19.97 -15.31
CA ARG A 115 -6.18 20.86 -15.83
C ARG A 115 -5.62 21.73 -16.95
N VAL A 116 -6.25 21.68 -18.08
CA VAL A 116 -5.89 22.47 -19.27
C VAL A 116 -7.03 23.40 -19.67
N LYS A 117 -6.69 24.60 -20.15
CA LYS A 117 -7.67 25.53 -20.73
C LYS A 117 -8.25 24.95 -22.02
N LEU A 118 -9.48 25.33 -22.37
CA LEU A 118 -10.11 24.83 -23.59
C LEU A 118 -9.27 25.14 -24.85
N SER A 119 -8.51 26.26 -24.85
CA SER A 119 -7.56 26.62 -25.91
C SER A 119 -6.33 25.63 -26.02
N GLN A 120 -6.07 24.87 -25.00
CA GLN A 120 -5.00 23.86 -24.97
C GLN A 120 -5.50 22.46 -25.33
N ILE A 121 -6.75 22.31 -25.71
CA ILE A 121 -7.38 21.07 -26.16
C ILE A 121 -7.56 21.09 -27.67
N SER A 122 -7.27 19.98 -28.35
CA SER A 122 -7.43 19.88 -29.79
C SER A 122 -8.86 20.22 -30.21
N PRO A 123 -9.07 21.09 -31.24
CA PRO A 123 -10.38 21.35 -31.79
C PRO A 123 -11.14 20.10 -32.28
N HIS A 124 -10.40 19.02 -32.57
CA HIS A 124 -10.99 17.75 -32.98
C HIS A 124 -11.73 17.08 -31.81
N VAL A 125 -11.23 17.21 -30.58
CA VAL A 125 -11.89 16.70 -29.35
C VAL A 125 -13.23 17.42 -29.15
N ILE A 126 -13.22 18.75 -29.22
CA ILE A 126 -14.42 19.60 -29.03
C ILE A 126 -15.48 19.26 -30.08
N LYS A 127 -15.07 19.17 -31.35
CA LYS A 127 -15.98 18.82 -32.45
C LYS A 127 -16.53 17.40 -32.30
N ALA A 128 -15.70 16.42 -31.94
CA ALA A 128 -16.11 15.04 -31.71
C ALA A 128 -17.12 14.95 -30.54
N LEU A 129 -16.82 15.63 -29.43
CA LEU A 129 -17.68 15.66 -28.24
C LEU A 129 -19.05 16.24 -28.55
N ILE A 130 -19.09 17.45 -29.10
CA ILE A 130 -20.34 18.15 -29.40
C ILE A 130 -21.15 17.38 -30.44
N SER A 131 -20.54 16.90 -31.53
CA SER A 131 -21.24 16.11 -32.57
C SER A 131 -21.83 14.82 -32.04
N THR A 132 -21.23 14.21 -31.04
CA THR A 132 -21.62 12.87 -30.55
C THR A 132 -22.53 12.94 -29.35
N GLU A 133 -22.13 13.72 -28.34
CA GLU A 133 -22.80 13.76 -27.04
C GLU A 133 -23.92 14.80 -27.00
N ASP A 134 -23.74 15.95 -27.65
CA ASP A 134 -24.69 17.07 -27.54
C ASP A 134 -24.58 18.09 -28.68
N HIS A 135 -25.09 17.71 -29.86
CA HIS A 135 -24.92 18.50 -31.09
C HIS A 135 -25.57 19.89 -31.07
N ARG A 136 -26.49 20.16 -30.12
CA ARG A 136 -27.13 21.45 -29.86
C ARG A 136 -26.68 22.08 -28.55
N PHE A 137 -25.50 21.77 -28.10
CA PHE A 137 -24.95 22.24 -26.82
C PHE A 137 -25.05 23.74 -26.64
N TYR A 138 -24.84 24.50 -27.71
CA TYR A 138 -24.89 25.96 -27.69
C TYR A 138 -26.32 26.56 -27.77
N ASP A 139 -27.34 25.73 -28.10
CA ASP A 139 -28.71 26.14 -28.35
C ASP A 139 -29.64 25.98 -27.15
N HIS A 140 -29.20 25.32 -26.09
CA HIS A 140 -30.03 25.07 -24.91
C HIS A 140 -29.35 25.51 -23.61
N HIS A 141 -30.12 25.61 -22.52
CA HIS A 141 -29.66 25.99 -21.18
C HIS A 141 -29.76 24.80 -20.22
N GLY A 142 -28.82 23.87 -20.30
CA GLY A 142 -28.69 22.68 -19.43
C GLY A 142 -29.56 21.50 -19.84
N VAL A 143 -30.70 21.72 -20.45
CA VAL A 143 -31.65 20.68 -20.89
C VAL A 143 -32.07 20.90 -22.33
N ASP A 144 -31.91 19.88 -23.17
CA ASP A 144 -32.42 19.85 -24.53
C ASP A 144 -33.78 19.15 -24.58
N PHE A 145 -34.86 19.89 -24.43
CA PHE A 145 -36.23 19.32 -24.41
C PHE A 145 -36.60 18.59 -25.71
N ARG A 146 -36.09 19.03 -26.86
CA ARG A 146 -36.34 18.37 -28.15
C ARG A 146 -35.67 17.00 -28.19
N ARG A 147 -34.46 16.92 -27.65
CA ARG A 147 -33.73 15.66 -27.56
C ARG A 147 -34.35 14.70 -26.55
N VAL A 148 -34.84 15.22 -25.43
CA VAL A 148 -35.59 14.43 -24.43
C VAL A 148 -36.86 13.86 -25.04
N ALA A 149 -37.67 14.66 -25.74
CA ALA A 149 -38.86 14.17 -26.42
C ALA A 149 -38.54 13.12 -27.52
N GLY A 150 -37.48 13.35 -28.31
CA GLY A 150 -37.01 12.39 -29.31
C GLY A 150 -36.55 11.05 -28.69
N ALA A 151 -35.83 11.13 -27.58
CA ALA A 151 -35.36 9.93 -26.84
C ALA A 151 -36.54 9.12 -26.23
N LEU A 152 -37.58 9.78 -25.75
CA LEU A 152 -38.80 9.13 -25.28
C LEU A 152 -39.52 8.37 -26.40
N VAL A 153 -39.67 8.99 -27.57
CA VAL A 153 -40.28 8.38 -28.75
C VAL A 153 -39.44 7.22 -29.27
N ALA A 154 -38.11 7.36 -29.32
CA ALA A 154 -37.20 6.30 -29.75
C ALA A 154 -37.23 5.11 -28.78
N THR A 155 -37.24 5.38 -27.46
CA THR A 155 -37.35 4.34 -26.43
C THR A 155 -38.68 3.59 -26.50
N ALA A 156 -39.78 4.28 -26.77
CA ALA A 156 -41.09 3.67 -26.98
C ALA A 156 -41.14 2.76 -28.25
N ARG A 157 -40.22 2.97 -29.21
CA ARG A 157 -40.05 2.17 -30.42
C ARG A 157 -39.02 1.04 -30.27
N GLY A 158 -38.41 0.88 -29.08
CA GLY A 158 -37.39 -0.14 -28.80
C GLY A 158 -35.95 0.32 -29.01
N ASP A 159 -35.73 1.54 -29.53
CA ASP A 159 -34.40 2.13 -29.72
C ASP A 159 -34.04 3.05 -28.58
N ALA A 160 -33.30 2.50 -27.60
CA ALA A 160 -32.85 3.30 -26.44
C ALA A 160 -31.78 4.34 -26.84
N GLN A 161 -32.18 5.60 -27.02
CA GLN A 161 -31.28 6.72 -27.28
C GLN A 161 -31.00 7.54 -26.01
N GLY A 162 -29.72 7.93 -25.81
CA GLY A 162 -29.32 8.78 -24.70
C GLY A 162 -29.79 10.24 -24.86
N GLY A 163 -30.64 10.71 -23.95
CA GLY A 163 -31.18 12.08 -23.95
C GLY A 163 -30.44 13.07 -23.06
N SER A 164 -29.32 12.72 -22.44
CA SER A 164 -28.57 13.58 -21.50
C SER A 164 -27.69 14.59 -22.24
N THR A 165 -27.62 15.83 -21.74
CA THR A 165 -26.72 16.88 -22.23
C THR A 165 -25.34 16.76 -21.59
N ILE A 166 -24.31 17.42 -22.17
CA ILE A 166 -22.97 17.56 -21.59
C ILE A 166 -23.05 18.15 -20.18
N THR A 167 -23.88 19.18 -19.96
CA THR A 167 -24.04 19.83 -18.65
C THR A 167 -24.64 18.88 -17.60
N GLN A 168 -25.59 18.00 -17.98
CA GLN A 168 -26.11 16.97 -17.08
C GLN A 168 -25.06 15.90 -16.74
N GLN A 169 -24.21 15.54 -17.71
CA GLN A 169 -23.10 14.63 -17.44
C GLN A 169 -22.04 15.27 -16.53
N LEU A 170 -21.77 16.57 -16.73
CA LEU A 170 -20.88 17.35 -15.86
C LEU A 170 -21.42 17.39 -14.43
N ALA A 171 -22.71 17.72 -14.25
CA ALA A 171 -23.34 17.73 -12.92
C ALA A 171 -23.11 16.42 -12.17
N ARG A 172 -23.36 15.29 -12.82
CA ARG A 172 -23.14 13.96 -12.23
C ARG A 172 -21.67 13.67 -11.91
N ASN A 173 -20.75 14.13 -12.74
CA ASN A 173 -19.32 13.88 -12.53
C ASN A 173 -18.72 14.76 -11.43
N MET A 174 -19.25 15.98 -11.24
CA MET A 174 -18.80 16.91 -10.20
C MET A 174 -19.38 16.59 -8.82
N PHE A 175 -20.63 16.12 -8.78
CA PHE A 175 -21.39 15.93 -7.53
C PHE A 175 -21.99 14.52 -7.44
N PRO A 176 -21.15 13.45 -7.42
CA PRO A 176 -21.64 12.08 -7.44
C PRO A 176 -22.40 11.69 -6.16
N GLU A 177 -22.07 12.29 -5.02
CA GLU A 177 -22.69 12.00 -3.74
C GLU A 177 -24.06 12.66 -3.61
N GLU A 178 -24.18 13.95 -3.90
CA GLU A 178 -25.42 14.72 -3.79
C GLU A 178 -26.44 14.30 -4.86
N ILE A 179 -25.96 13.96 -6.05
CA ILE A 179 -26.80 13.53 -7.16
C ILE A 179 -27.15 12.06 -7.04
N GLY A 180 -26.22 11.24 -6.50
CA GLY A 180 -26.37 9.80 -6.30
C GLY A 180 -25.88 8.96 -7.48
N ARG A 181 -25.39 7.73 -7.17
CA ARG A 181 -24.80 6.80 -8.15
C ARG A 181 -25.85 5.85 -8.78
N ALA A 182 -26.95 5.55 -8.08
CA ALA A 182 -27.98 4.64 -8.54
C ALA A 182 -28.76 5.17 -9.76
N ARG A 183 -29.10 4.28 -10.70
CA ARG A 183 -29.94 4.63 -11.86
C ARG A 183 -31.39 4.80 -11.43
N SER A 184 -31.81 6.03 -11.07
CA SER A 184 -33.16 6.36 -10.62
C SER A 184 -33.70 7.62 -11.28
N ILE A 185 -35.01 7.79 -11.25
CA ILE A 185 -35.70 9.01 -11.70
C ILE A 185 -35.26 10.19 -10.82
N ASN A 186 -35.15 10.00 -9.52
CA ASN A 186 -34.72 11.00 -8.57
C ASN A 186 -33.35 11.57 -8.94
N ARG A 187 -32.36 10.68 -9.21
CA ARG A 187 -31.05 11.10 -9.72
C ARG A 187 -31.18 11.93 -10.99
N LYS A 188 -32.03 11.49 -11.94
CA LYS A 188 -32.19 12.21 -13.23
C LYS A 188 -32.78 13.59 -13.03
N MET A 189 -33.70 13.77 -12.07
CA MET A 189 -34.25 15.08 -11.73
C MET A 189 -33.20 15.96 -11.05
N LYS A 190 -32.39 15.40 -10.13
CA LYS A 190 -31.28 16.13 -9.53
C LYS A 190 -30.22 16.57 -10.59
N GLU A 191 -29.85 15.69 -11.54
CA GLU A 191 -28.98 16.04 -12.67
C GLU A 191 -29.53 17.22 -13.48
N LEU A 192 -30.85 17.25 -13.73
CA LEU A 192 -31.52 18.30 -14.49
C LEU A 192 -31.48 19.63 -13.75
N ILE A 193 -31.85 19.66 -12.46
CA ILE A 193 -31.83 20.86 -11.63
C ILE A 193 -30.43 21.43 -11.53
N THR A 194 -29.44 20.55 -11.25
CA THR A 194 -28.04 20.96 -11.13
C THR A 194 -27.48 21.46 -12.46
N ALA A 195 -27.86 20.87 -13.60
CA ALA A 195 -27.46 21.33 -14.93
C ALA A 195 -28.00 22.76 -15.23
N ILE A 196 -29.23 23.07 -14.84
CA ILE A 196 -29.78 24.41 -14.97
C ILE A 196 -29.01 25.39 -14.08
N LYS A 197 -28.68 25.01 -12.84
CA LYS A 197 -27.87 25.86 -11.94
C LYS A 197 -26.48 26.13 -12.55
N ILE A 198 -25.82 25.11 -13.10
CA ILE A 198 -24.50 25.22 -13.76
C ILE A 198 -24.58 26.20 -14.94
N GLU A 199 -25.57 26.07 -15.82
CA GLU A 199 -25.74 26.94 -17.00
C GLU A 199 -26.07 28.42 -16.66
N ASN A 200 -26.72 28.64 -15.51
CA ASN A 200 -26.95 29.99 -15.00
C ASN A 200 -25.72 30.63 -14.35
N THR A 201 -24.73 29.82 -13.99
CA THR A 201 -23.52 30.25 -13.27
C THR A 201 -22.31 30.36 -14.19
N TYR A 202 -22.18 29.46 -15.17
CA TYR A 202 -21.02 29.33 -16.04
C TYR A 202 -21.35 29.48 -17.51
N SER A 203 -20.41 30.06 -18.28
CA SER A 203 -20.47 30.10 -19.73
C SER A 203 -20.32 28.71 -20.37
N LYS A 204 -20.80 28.55 -21.59
CA LYS A 204 -20.64 27.33 -22.39
C LYS A 204 -19.18 26.90 -22.53
N THR A 205 -18.25 27.83 -22.64
CA THR A 205 -16.80 27.57 -22.69
C THR A 205 -16.30 26.99 -21.40
N GLU A 206 -16.70 27.53 -20.25
CA GLU A 206 -16.32 27.05 -18.94
C GLU A 206 -16.91 25.65 -18.63
N ILE A 207 -18.14 25.40 -19.09
CA ILE A 207 -18.80 24.10 -18.96
C ILE A 207 -18.04 23.02 -19.75
N LEU A 208 -17.65 23.29 -21.00
CA LEU A 208 -16.85 22.39 -21.81
C LEU A 208 -15.47 22.13 -21.20
N GLU A 209 -14.81 23.20 -20.72
CA GLU A 209 -13.51 23.09 -20.04
C GLU A 209 -13.61 22.23 -18.78
N ALA A 210 -14.61 22.50 -17.93
CA ALA A 210 -14.85 21.71 -16.73
C ALA A 210 -15.16 20.25 -17.06
N TYR A 211 -16.01 19.99 -18.06
CA TYR A 211 -16.34 18.62 -18.47
C TYR A 211 -15.12 17.85 -18.95
N LEU A 212 -14.34 18.43 -19.88
CA LEU A 212 -13.16 17.79 -20.44
C LEU A 212 -12.03 17.60 -19.43
N ASN A 213 -12.01 18.36 -18.34
CA ASN A 213 -11.06 18.20 -17.26
C ASN A 213 -11.51 17.23 -16.16
N THR A 214 -12.81 16.86 -16.08
CA THR A 214 -13.32 16.03 -14.97
C THR A 214 -13.75 14.64 -15.36
N VAL A 215 -13.95 14.37 -16.64
CA VAL A 215 -14.46 13.06 -17.10
C VAL A 215 -13.41 11.94 -16.92
N PRO A 216 -13.79 10.79 -16.33
CA PRO A 216 -12.85 9.67 -16.12
C PRO A 216 -12.59 8.86 -17.40
N PHE A 217 -11.32 8.42 -17.60
CA PHE A 217 -10.89 7.60 -18.74
C PHE A 217 -10.23 6.28 -18.36
N LEU A 218 -10.43 5.76 -17.15
CA LEU A 218 -9.73 4.61 -16.57
C LEU A 218 -8.23 4.85 -16.30
N TYR A 219 -7.57 3.83 -15.70
CA TYR A 219 -6.14 3.86 -15.37
C TYR A 219 -5.73 5.13 -14.61
N ASN A 220 -6.58 5.58 -13.71
CA ASN A 220 -6.39 6.80 -12.92
C ASN A 220 -6.27 8.10 -13.74
N ALA A 221 -6.63 8.07 -15.03
CA ALA A 221 -6.61 9.25 -15.91
C ALA A 221 -7.95 10.00 -15.84
N TYR A 222 -7.95 11.17 -15.25
CA TYR A 222 -9.08 12.09 -15.21
C TYR A 222 -8.82 13.29 -16.13
N GLY A 223 -9.80 13.60 -16.95
CA GLY A 223 -9.69 14.65 -17.95
C GLY A 223 -8.97 14.25 -19.23
N ILE A 224 -9.17 15.06 -20.27
CA ILE A 224 -8.73 14.79 -21.63
C ILE A 224 -7.19 14.85 -21.78
N GLU A 225 -6.51 15.69 -21.00
CA GLU A 225 -5.05 15.81 -21.05
C GLU A 225 -4.40 14.51 -20.57
N MET A 226 -4.86 14.01 -19.42
CA MET A 226 -4.33 12.76 -18.88
C MET A 226 -4.69 11.56 -19.75
N ALA A 227 -5.89 11.55 -20.34
CA ALA A 227 -6.27 10.53 -21.30
C ALA A 227 -5.38 10.55 -22.55
N ALA A 228 -5.07 11.73 -23.08
CA ALA A 228 -4.18 11.89 -24.23
C ALA A 228 -2.77 11.36 -23.94
N ARG A 229 -2.23 11.68 -22.78
CA ARG A 229 -0.91 11.18 -22.34
C ARG A 229 -0.92 9.67 -22.08
N THR A 230 -1.95 9.15 -21.41
CA THR A 230 -2.08 7.72 -21.08
C THR A 230 -2.24 6.84 -22.33
N TYR A 231 -3.13 7.21 -23.25
CA TYR A 231 -3.45 6.36 -24.40
C TYR A 231 -2.60 6.63 -25.63
N PHE A 232 -2.05 7.84 -25.78
CA PHE A 232 -1.34 8.27 -26.98
C PHE A 232 0.05 8.87 -26.71
N GLY A 233 0.45 9.07 -25.46
CA GLY A 233 1.78 9.58 -25.07
C GLY A 233 2.05 11.02 -25.51
N LYS A 234 1.01 11.87 -25.63
CA LYS A 234 1.10 13.27 -26.08
C LYS A 234 0.06 14.17 -25.41
N PRO A 235 0.28 15.52 -25.40
CA PRO A 235 -0.68 16.48 -24.88
C PRO A 235 -2.01 16.46 -25.65
N ALA A 236 -3.11 16.83 -24.99
CA ALA A 236 -4.45 16.91 -25.58
C ALA A 236 -4.53 17.84 -26.81
N LEU A 237 -3.74 18.92 -26.85
CA LEU A 237 -3.66 19.84 -27.98
C LEU A 237 -3.20 19.13 -29.27
N LYS A 238 -2.35 18.09 -29.15
CA LYS A 238 -1.77 17.36 -30.28
C LYS A 238 -2.57 16.14 -30.73
N LEU A 239 -3.75 15.90 -30.16
CA LEU A 239 -4.61 14.81 -30.58
C LEU A 239 -5.13 15.05 -31.99
N ASP A 240 -5.01 14.05 -32.85
CA ASP A 240 -5.58 14.04 -34.19
C ASP A 240 -7.07 13.65 -34.15
N VAL A 241 -7.73 13.64 -35.32
CA VAL A 241 -9.16 13.34 -35.45
C VAL A 241 -9.50 11.89 -35.03
N LEU A 242 -8.62 10.92 -35.28
CA LEU A 242 -8.84 9.51 -34.92
C LEU A 242 -8.70 9.27 -33.43
N GLU A 243 -7.66 9.85 -32.82
CA GLU A 243 -7.38 9.78 -31.42
C GLU A 243 -8.46 10.51 -30.59
N SER A 244 -8.85 11.72 -31.03
CA SER A 244 -9.95 12.48 -30.46
C SER A 244 -11.27 11.71 -30.50
N SER A 245 -11.58 11.10 -31.65
CA SER A 245 -12.79 10.28 -31.81
C SER A 245 -12.75 9.01 -30.98
N THR A 246 -11.56 8.45 -30.71
CA THR A 246 -11.38 7.28 -29.85
C THR A 246 -11.69 7.65 -28.41
N LEU A 247 -11.08 8.71 -27.85
CA LEU A 247 -11.33 9.15 -26.49
C LEU A 247 -12.78 9.56 -26.26
N VAL A 248 -13.36 10.34 -27.17
CA VAL A 248 -14.78 10.72 -27.08
C VAL A 248 -15.67 9.46 -27.18
N GLY A 249 -15.28 8.50 -28.00
CA GLY A 249 -15.98 7.22 -28.10
C GLY A 249 -16.03 6.44 -26.77
N MET A 250 -14.98 6.51 -25.97
CA MET A 250 -14.91 5.87 -24.65
C MET A 250 -15.91 6.43 -23.65
N LEU A 251 -16.35 7.70 -23.77
CA LEU A 251 -17.25 8.37 -22.82
C LEU A 251 -18.61 7.68 -22.68
N LYS A 252 -19.05 6.93 -23.68
CA LYS A 252 -20.27 6.12 -23.58
C LYS A 252 -20.16 4.97 -22.59
N GLY A 253 -18.93 4.47 -22.34
CA GLY A 253 -18.63 3.40 -21.41
C GLY A 253 -17.14 3.08 -21.47
N THR A 254 -16.38 3.72 -20.61
CA THR A 254 -14.91 3.70 -20.65
C THR A 254 -14.31 2.30 -20.53
N HIS A 255 -14.89 1.44 -19.69
CA HIS A 255 -14.45 0.04 -19.57
C HIS A 255 -14.78 -0.78 -20.81
N TYR A 256 -16.01 -0.64 -21.35
CA TYR A 256 -16.49 -1.44 -22.48
C TYR A 256 -15.80 -1.08 -23.82
N TYR A 257 -15.52 0.23 -24.02
CA TYR A 257 -14.85 0.76 -25.23
C TYR A 257 -13.37 1.08 -25.00
N ASN A 258 -12.73 0.35 -24.09
CA ASN A 258 -11.31 0.56 -23.78
C ASN A 258 -10.43 0.12 -24.98
N PRO A 259 -9.61 1.03 -25.57
CA PRO A 259 -8.80 0.70 -26.74
C PRO A 259 -7.63 -0.25 -26.44
N VAL A 260 -7.27 -0.44 -25.17
CA VAL A 260 -6.18 -1.33 -24.73
C VAL A 260 -6.70 -2.78 -24.59
N THR A 261 -7.84 -2.95 -23.89
CA THR A 261 -8.39 -4.27 -23.59
C THR A 261 -9.42 -4.74 -24.61
N SER A 262 -10.00 -3.85 -25.42
CA SER A 262 -11.06 -4.15 -26.38
C SER A 262 -10.92 -3.30 -27.66
N PRO A 263 -9.80 -3.44 -28.40
CA PRO A 263 -9.47 -2.58 -29.55
C PRO A 263 -10.53 -2.59 -30.66
N GLU A 264 -11.14 -3.72 -30.94
CA GLU A 264 -12.16 -3.82 -31.99
C GLU A 264 -13.45 -3.08 -31.61
N ARG A 265 -13.90 -3.19 -30.35
CA ARG A 265 -15.06 -2.42 -29.86
C ARG A 265 -14.76 -0.93 -29.83
N ALA A 266 -13.55 -0.56 -29.41
CA ALA A 266 -13.10 0.83 -29.41
C ALA A 266 -13.05 1.42 -30.84
N LYS A 267 -12.52 0.65 -31.83
CA LYS A 267 -12.50 1.01 -33.23
C LYS A 267 -13.92 1.20 -33.81
N ALA A 268 -14.82 0.25 -33.55
CA ALA A 268 -16.21 0.35 -33.97
C ALA A 268 -16.87 1.61 -33.38
N ARG A 269 -16.65 1.90 -32.10
CA ARG A 269 -17.20 3.10 -31.45
C ARG A 269 -16.57 4.39 -31.95
N ARG A 270 -15.26 4.43 -32.19
CA ARG A 270 -14.56 5.53 -32.87
C ARG A 270 -15.22 5.84 -34.21
N ASN A 271 -15.53 4.83 -35.00
CA ASN A 271 -16.15 4.99 -36.31
C ASN A 271 -17.57 5.58 -36.20
N VAL A 272 -18.33 5.26 -35.16
CA VAL A 272 -19.62 5.91 -34.87
C VAL A 272 -19.41 7.40 -34.57
N VAL A 273 -18.39 7.78 -33.77
CA VAL A 273 -18.07 9.19 -33.50
C VAL A 273 -17.71 9.93 -34.79
N LEU A 274 -16.85 9.33 -35.63
CA LEU A 274 -16.50 9.90 -36.93
C LEU A 274 -17.74 10.10 -37.82
N GLY A 275 -18.69 9.16 -37.80
CA GLY A 275 -19.96 9.30 -38.52
C GLY A 275 -20.81 10.45 -38.02
N GLN A 276 -20.88 10.67 -36.70
CA GLN A 276 -21.56 11.85 -36.13
C GLN A 276 -20.86 13.14 -36.50
N MET A 277 -19.53 13.19 -36.48
CA MET A 277 -18.76 14.36 -36.92
C MET A 277 -19.02 14.72 -38.38
N ALA A 278 -19.06 13.70 -39.27
CA ALA A 278 -19.39 13.93 -40.70
C ALA A 278 -20.83 14.40 -40.87
N LYS A 279 -21.79 13.78 -40.20
CA LYS A 279 -23.22 14.17 -40.22
C LYS A 279 -23.45 15.61 -39.80
N HIS A 280 -22.66 16.12 -38.85
CA HIS A 280 -22.75 17.49 -38.34
C HIS A 280 -21.71 18.43 -38.98
N GLY A 281 -21.18 18.09 -40.15
CA GLY A 281 -20.39 18.97 -41.00
C GLY A 281 -18.96 19.23 -40.55
N ALA A 282 -18.39 18.42 -39.65
CA ALA A 282 -16.99 18.58 -39.23
C ALA A 282 -15.98 18.27 -40.35
N PHE A 283 -16.37 17.42 -41.33
CA PHE A 283 -15.63 17.09 -42.55
C PHE A 283 -16.54 16.38 -43.58
N SER A 284 -16.07 16.23 -44.81
CA SER A 284 -16.82 15.64 -45.92
C SER A 284 -17.02 14.12 -45.76
N GLN A 285 -18.05 13.57 -46.42
CA GLN A 285 -18.33 12.14 -46.44
C GLN A 285 -17.16 11.33 -46.99
N ALA A 286 -16.47 11.77 -48.05
CA ALA A 286 -15.29 11.13 -48.58
C ALA A 286 -14.15 11.04 -47.56
N ARG A 287 -13.95 12.06 -46.73
CA ARG A 287 -12.98 12.03 -45.65
C ARG A 287 -13.37 11.05 -44.56
N TYR A 288 -14.64 10.94 -44.22
CA TYR A 288 -15.16 9.92 -43.30
C TYR A 288 -14.81 8.51 -43.76
N GLU A 289 -15.10 8.16 -45.02
CA GLU A 289 -14.84 6.86 -45.60
C GLU A 289 -13.34 6.49 -45.59
N ALA A 290 -12.48 7.48 -45.77
CA ALA A 290 -11.03 7.28 -45.68
C ALA A 290 -10.58 7.05 -44.22
N LEU A 291 -11.14 7.77 -43.25
CA LEU A 291 -10.77 7.68 -41.82
C LEU A 291 -11.24 6.36 -41.18
N VAL A 292 -12.44 5.88 -41.51
CA VAL A 292 -12.99 4.63 -40.96
C VAL A 292 -12.13 3.41 -41.27
N LYS A 293 -11.45 3.40 -42.45
CA LYS A 293 -10.57 2.31 -42.87
C LYS A 293 -9.25 2.27 -42.07
N ARG A 294 -8.85 3.35 -41.40
CA ARG A 294 -7.60 3.41 -40.66
C ARG A 294 -7.62 2.57 -39.41
N PRO A 295 -6.52 1.85 -39.10
CA PRO A 295 -6.43 1.05 -37.85
C PRO A 295 -6.50 1.94 -36.61
N LEU A 296 -6.87 1.34 -35.49
CA LEU A 296 -6.71 1.95 -34.17
C LEU A 296 -5.24 1.79 -33.78
N ARG A 297 -4.60 2.90 -33.40
CA ARG A 297 -3.22 2.90 -32.91
C ARG A 297 -3.21 3.59 -31.56
N THR A 298 -2.62 2.93 -30.55
CA THR A 298 -2.42 3.47 -29.22
C THR A 298 -0.95 3.40 -28.87
N ARG A 299 -0.48 4.35 -28.08
CA ARG A 299 0.82 4.32 -27.40
C ARG A 299 0.54 4.36 -25.89
N PHE A 300 -0.02 3.25 -25.42
CA PHE A 300 -0.48 3.16 -24.04
C PHE A 300 0.71 3.08 -23.08
N ALA A 301 0.72 3.97 -22.11
CA ALA A 301 1.57 3.90 -20.94
C ALA A 301 0.72 4.31 -19.74
N ARG A 302 0.69 3.49 -18.70
CA ARG A 302 0.15 3.95 -17.42
C ARG A 302 1.04 5.10 -16.96
N LEU A 303 0.47 6.27 -16.86
CA LEU A 303 1.14 7.37 -16.21
C LEU A 303 1.06 7.03 -14.72
N ASN A 304 2.17 6.51 -14.19
CA ASN A 304 2.35 6.47 -12.76
C ASN A 304 2.30 7.91 -12.26
N ASP A 305 1.73 8.09 -11.09
CA ASP A 305 1.63 9.39 -10.44
C ASP A 305 3.03 10.00 -10.34
N ARG A 306 3.40 10.82 -11.33
CA ARG A 306 4.68 11.53 -11.37
C ARG A 306 4.63 12.82 -10.58
N SER A 307 3.91 12.84 -9.47
CA SER A 307 4.27 13.77 -8.41
C SER A 307 5.61 13.27 -7.85
N GLY A 308 6.70 13.65 -8.42
CA GLY A 308 8.08 13.11 -8.37
C GLY A 308 8.69 12.73 -7.03
N LYS A 309 7.90 12.26 -6.07
CA LYS A 309 8.28 11.90 -4.71
C LYS A 309 7.47 10.75 -4.10
N ASP A 310 6.72 9.97 -4.89
CA ASP A 310 6.06 8.80 -4.30
C ASP A 310 7.11 7.79 -3.85
N ASP A 311 7.17 7.58 -2.55
CA ASP A 311 7.92 6.52 -1.89
C ASP A 311 6.95 5.62 -1.09
N HIS A 312 7.48 4.55 -0.50
CA HIS A 312 6.68 3.59 0.26
C HIS A 312 5.98 4.23 1.45
N PHE A 313 6.62 5.21 2.11
CA PHE A 313 6.02 5.91 3.23
C PHE A 313 4.80 6.73 2.79
N THR A 314 4.96 7.52 1.73
CA THR A 314 3.85 8.31 1.17
C THR A 314 2.71 7.41 0.69
N ALA A 315 3.03 6.28 0.05
CA ALA A 315 2.03 5.29 -0.37
C ALA A 315 1.31 4.65 0.84
N HIS A 316 2.04 4.34 1.92
CA HIS A 316 1.47 3.83 3.17
C HIS A 316 0.53 4.85 3.83
N VAL A 317 0.96 6.11 3.95
CA VAL A 317 0.14 7.22 4.48
C VAL A 317 -1.11 7.44 3.62
N ARG A 318 -0.98 7.40 2.28
CA ARG A 318 -2.11 7.54 1.36
C ARG A 318 -3.17 6.46 1.57
N LYS A 319 -2.75 5.20 1.69
CA LYS A 319 -3.66 4.08 1.94
C LYS A 319 -4.43 4.28 3.25
N TRP A 320 -3.71 4.56 4.33
CA TRP A 320 -4.32 4.80 5.64
C TRP A 320 -5.27 6.00 5.62
N LEU A 321 -4.89 7.08 4.92
CA LEU A 321 -5.69 8.31 4.87
C LEU A 321 -6.97 8.13 4.05
N LEU A 322 -6.96 7.27 3.02
CA LEU A 322 -8.18 6.91 2.28
C LEU A 322 -9.20 6.21 3.18
N GLU A 323 -8.74 5.25 4.00
CA GLU A 323 -9.56 4.55 4.98
C GLU A 323 -10.11 5.54 6.03
N TRP A 324 -9.24 6.41 6.58
CA TRP A 324 -9.64 7.43 7.55
C TRP A 324 -10.65 8.44 6.98
N ALA A 325 -10.46 8.89 5.76
CA ALA A 325 -11.33 9.86 5.11
C ALA A 325 -12.73 9.27 4.83
N GLU A 326 -12.80 7.98 4.44
CA GLU A 326 -14.06 7.27 4.25
C GLU A 326 -14.84 7.13 5.57
N GLU A 327 -14.14 6.84 6.68
CA GLU A 327 -14.75 6.72 8.01
C GLU A 327 -15.23 8.08 8.59
N ASN A 328 -14.67 9.19 8.12
CA ASN A 328 -14.94 10.54 8.65
C ASN A 328 -15.65 11.46 7.64
N ASP A 329 -16.16 10.93 6.53
CA ASP A 329 -16.91 11.67 5.49
C ASP A 329 -16.12 12.82 4.80
N TYR A 330 -14.78 12.66 4.62
CA TYR A 330 -13.94 13.63 3.90
C TYR A 330 -13.62 13.18 2.46
N ASP A 331 -13.59 14.15 1.53
CA ASP A 331 -13.06 13.98 0.16
C ASP A 331 -11.64 14.56 0.07
N LEU A 332 -10.63 13.70 0.05
CA LEU A 332 -9.22 14.12 0.01
C LEU A 332 -8.84 14.97 -1.21
N ALA A 333 -9.61 14.87 -2.28
CA ALA A 333 -9.35 15.64 -3.49
C ALA A 333 -10.03 17.03 -3.49
N LEU A 334 -11.01 17.24 -2.62
CA LEU A 334 -11.85 18.44 -2.61
C LEU A 334 -11.67 19.28 -1.35
N ASP A 335 -11.51 18.63 -0.18
CA ASP A 335 -11.58 19.32 1.12
C ASP A 335 -10.28 20.02 1.52
N GLY A 336 -9.21 19.79 0.76
CA GLY A 336 -7.96 20.52 0.91
C GLY A 336 -7.27 20.31 2.26
N LEU A 337 -7.34 19.09 2.79
CA LEU A 337 -6.74 18.74 4.08
C LEU A 337 -5.22 18.86 4.05
N VAL A 338 -4.63 19.23 5.18
CA VAL A 338 -3.18 19.24 5.40
C VAL A 338 -2.83 18.14 6.39
N VAL A 339 -2.14 17.12 5.90
CA VAL A 339 -1.75 15.95 6.68
C VAL A 339 -0.33 16.11 7.16
N HIS A 340 -0.14 16.30 8.45
CA HIS A 340 1.18 16.45 9.08
C HIS A 340 1.69 15.10 9.51
N THR A 341 2.71 14.59 8.83
CA THR A 341 3.35 13.32 9.17
C THR A 341 4.48 13.51 10.19
N THR A 342 5.03 12.39 10.65
CA THR A 342 6.15 12.35 11.59
C THR A 342 7.51 12.19 10.91
N LEU A 343 7.53 12.01 9.57
CA LEU A 343 8.74 11.77 8.80
C LEU A 343 9.69 12.96 8.83
N ASP A 344 10.93 12.76 9.26
CA ASP A 344 12.01 13.74 9.21
C ASP A 344 12.79 13.57 7.90
N LEU A 345 12.78 14.59 7.02
CA LEU A 345 13.37 14.46 5.69
C LEU A 345 14.90 14.30 5.72
N GLU A 346 15.59 14.85 6.70
CA GLU A 346 17.03 14.66 6.82
C GLU A 346 17.38 13.21 7.19
N LEU A 347 16.65 12.64 8.15
CA LEU A 347 16.78 11.23 8.52
C LEU A 347 16.32 10.30 7.37
N GLN A 348 15.24 10.67 6.66
CA GLN A 348 14.76 9.92 5.48
C GLN A 348 15.82 9.89 4.37
N ASP A 349 16.43 11.03 4.07
CA ASP A 349 17.51 11.14 3.09
C ASP A 349 18.78 10.40 3.51
N ALA A 350 19.12 10.44 4.80
CA ALA A 350 20.24 9.66 5.36
C ALA A 350 19.98 8.16 5.19
N ALA A 351 18.76 7.70 5.51
CA ALA A 351 18.35 6.31 5.36
C ALA A 351 18.38 5.87 3.89
N ARG A 352 17.83 6.68 2.98
CA ARG A 352 17.83 6.40 1.55
C ARG A 352 19.26 6.24 1.01
N ARG A 353 20.16 7.19 1.33
CA ARG A 353 21.57 7.10 0.92
C ARG A 353 22.30 5.89 1.52
N ALA A 354 22.05 5.55 2.78
CA ALA A 354 22.64 4.38 3.42
C ALA A 354 22.16 3.08 2.75
N VAL A 355 20.84 2.93 2.55
CA VAL A 355 20.27 1.77 1.85
C VAL A 355 20.82 1.66 0.44
N GLU A 356 20.85 2.74 -0.34
CA GLU A 356 21.34 2.73 -1.71
C GLU A 356 22.82 2.32 -1.79
N ARG A 357 23.70 2.94 -0.99
CA ARG A 357 25.13 2.62 -0.98
C ARG A 357 25.40 1.18 -0.60
N GLN A 358 24.86 0.75 0.54
CA GLN A 358 25.17 -0.55 1.11
C GLN A 358 24.49 -1.68 0.33
N ALA A 359 23.26 -1.51 -0.13
CA ALA A 359 22.60 -2.51 -0.94
C ALA A 359 23.24 -2.67 -2.34
N ASN A 360 23.78 -1.59 -2.93
CA ASN A 360 24.56 -1.69 -4.17
C ASN A 360 25.84 -2.50 -3.97
N THR A 361 26.52 -2.32 -2.83
CA THR A 361 27.70 -3.11 -2.46
C THR A 361 27.32 -4.59 -2.24
N LEU A 362 26.25 -4.86 -1.50
CA LEU A 362 25.76 -6.22 -1.25
C LEU A 362 25.28 -6.91 -2.54
N GLN A 363 24.67 -6.17 -3.46
CA GLN A 363 24.31 -6.69 -4.78
C GLN A 363 25.57 -7.10 -5.57
N ALA A 364 26.61 -6.28 -5.56
CA ALA A 364 27.86 -6.63 -6.24
C ALA A 364 28.48 -7.91 -5.67
N ILE A 365 28.42 -8.08 -4.35
CA ILE A 365 28.85 -9.30 -3.69
C ILE A 365 28.04 -10.51 -4.17
N ALA A 366 26.71 -10.42 -4.15
CA ALA A 366 25.85 -11.50 -4.59
C ALA A 366 26.04 -11.85 -6.07
N ASP A 367 26.14 -10.82 -6.94
CA ASP A 367 26.36 -10.96 -8.38
C ASP A 367 27.63 -11.78 -8.66
N VAL A 368 28.73 -11.44 -7.98
CA VAL A 368 30.03 -12.08 -8.17
C VAL A 368 30.11 -13.46 -7.51
N GLU A 369 29.60 -13.62 -6.27
CA GLU A 369 29.60 -14.92 -5.61
C GLU A 369 28.80 -15.97 -6.38
N TRP A 370 27.70 -15.58 -7.02
CA TRP A 370 26.87 -16.47 -7.81
C TRP A 370 27.25 -16.57 -9.30
N ALA A 371 28.30 -15.87 -9.74
CA ALA A 371 28.76 -15.95 -11.12
C ALA A 371 29.55 -17.23 -11.44
N TRP A 372 30.29 -17.81 -10.45
CA TRP A 372 31.22 -18.89 -10.67
C TRP A 372 30.94 -20.13 -9.79
N PRO A 373 31.22 -21.37 -10.24
CA PRO A 373 31.09 -22.57 -9.42
C PRO A 373 31.91 -22.53 -8.13
N SER A 374 33.17 -22.13 -8.22
CA SER A 374 34.10 -21.98 -7.10
C SER A 374 34.64 -20.55 -7.10
N MET A 375 34.19 -19.74 -6.18
CA MET A 375 34.66 -18.36 -6.02
C MET A 375 35.49 -18.22 -4.75
N PRO A 376 36.64 -17.55 -4.79
CA PRO A 376 37.36 -17.19 -3.57
C PRO A 376 36.45 -16.34 -2.68
N ARG A 377 36.32 -16.73 -1.41
CA ARG A 377 35.49 -16.00 -0.44
C ARG A 377 36.31 -14.88 0.20
N SER A 378 35.82 -13.64 0.13
CA SER A 378 36.46 -12.49 0.75
C SER A 378 35.56 -11.85 1.77
N THR A 379 36.13 -11.29 2.82
CA THR A 379 35.46 -10.41 3.77
C THR A 379 35.55 -8.94 3.36
N SER A 380 36.34 -8.61 2.31
CA SER A 380 36.47 -7.29 1.75
C SER A 380 35.44 -7.02 0.64
N PRO A 381 34.53 -6.04 0.79
CA PRO A 381 33.58 -5.70 -0.28
C PRO A 381 34.26 -5.10 -1.52
N GLY A 382 35.46 -4.47 -1.38
CA GLY A 382 36.20 -3.85 -2.46
C GLY A 382 36.55 -4.83 -3.59
N MET A 383 36.92 -6.07 -3.24
CA MET A 383 37.19 -7.12 -4.21
C MET A 383 35.96 -7.38 -5.12
N TYR A 384 34.79 -7.52 -4.54
CA TYR A 384 33.57 -7.82 -5.27
C TYR A 384 33.12 -6.65 -6.16
N THR A 385 33.23 -5.43 -5.66
CA THR A 385 32.86 -4.22 -6.44
C THR A 385 33.79 -4.01 -7.63
N SER A 386 35.08 -4.34 -7.51
CA SER A 386 36.02 -4.27 -8.67
C SER A 386 35.75 -5.35 -9.69
N MET A 387 35.36 -6.57 -9.27
CA MET A 387 35.12 -7.70 -10.17
C MET A 387 33.75 -7.71 -10.85
N ARG A 388 32.80 -6.91 -10.37
CA ARG A 388 31.43 -6.96 -10.85
C ARG A 388 31.28 -6.70 -12.34
N GLY A 389 32.14 -5.83 -12.92
CA GLY A 389 32.10 -5.51 -14.34
C GLY A 389 32.60 -6.63 -15.25
N ASP A 390 33.36 -7.59 -14.73
CA ASP A 390 34.02 -8.66 -15.46
C ASP A 390 33.28 -10.00 -15.40
N VAL A 391 32.13 -10.07 -14.72
CA VAL A 391 31.35 -11.29 -14.54
C VAL A 391 29.95 -11.18 -15.13
N ASP A 392 29.38 -12.32 -15.53
CA ASP A 392 27.95 -12.44 -15.81
C ASP A 392 27.22 -12.71 -14.46
N PRO A 393 26.44 -11.74 -13.96
CA PRO A 393 25.80 -11.84 -12.65
C PRO A 393 24.94 -13.09 -12.51
N PHE A 394 25.11 -13.84 -11.40
CA PHE A 394 24.32 -15.04 -11.12
C PHE A 394 24.42 -16.16 -12.18
N ALA A 395 25.41 -16.15 -13.09
CA ALA A 395 25.51 -17.16 -14.16
C ALA A 395 25.53 -18.59 -13.64
N TYR A 396 26.31 -18.85 -12.59
CA TYR A 396 26.33 -20.17 -11.94
C TYR A 396 25.01 -20.53 -11.25
N TYR A 397 24.38 -19.59 -10.58
CA TYR A 397 23.07 -19.82 -9.97
C TYR A 397 22.07 -20.33 -11.02
N TRP A 398 21.93 -19.59 -12.12
CA TRP A 398 20.97 -19.93 -13.17
C TRP A 398 21.28 -21.24 -13.91
N SER A 399 22.54 -21.62 -13.99
CA SER A 399 22.95 -22.91 -14.59
C SER A 399 22.76 -24.10 -13.66
N SER A 400 22.96 -23.91 -12.34
CA SER A 400 22.87 -24.98 -11.33
C SER A 400 21.45 -25.17 -10.76
N HIS A 401 20.58 -24.15 -10.88
CA HIS A 401 19.22 -24.14 -10.32
C HIS A 401 18.14 -24.12 -11.43
N ALA A 402 18.28 -25.05 -12.40
CA ALA A 402 17.37 -25.12 -13.55
C ALA A 402 15.92 -25.41 -13.17
N ARG A 403 15.69 -26.15 -12.07
CA ARG A 403 14.32 -26.45 -11.57
C ARG A 403 13.65 -25.19 -11.00
N GLU A 404 14.38 -24.41 -10.26
CA GLU A 404 13.93 -23.14 -9.71
C GLU A 404 13.63 -22.14 -10.83
N LEU A 405 14.48 -22.10 -11.85
CA LEU A 405 14.24 -21.27 -13.03
C LEU A 405 12.94 -21.64 -13.75
N ASP A 406 12.67 -22.94 -13.94
CA ASP A 406 11.40 -23.42 -14.52
C ASP A 406 10.20 -23.06 -13.62
N ALA A 407 10.34 -23.16 -12.30
CA ALA A 407 9.31 -22.73 -11.36
C ALA A 407 9.03 -21.24 -11.47
N PHE A 408 10.07 -20.39 -11.54
CA PHE A 408 9.91 -18.93 -11.71
C PHE A 408 9.18 -18.57 -13.01
N VAL A 409 9.51 -19.26 -14.11
CA VAL A 409 8.80 -19.06 -15.39
C VAL A 409 7.32 -19.44 -15.23
N ARG A 410 7.00 -20.58 -14.63
CA ARG A 410 5.62 -21.05 -14.43
C ARG A 410 4.81 -20.14 -13.50
N GLU A 411 5.46 -19.50 -12.54
CA GLU A 411 4.87 -18.53 -11.62
C GLU A 411 4.65 -17.14 -12.25
N SER A 412 5.21 -16.88 -13.41
CA SER A 412 5.11 -15.57 -14.08
C SER A 412 3.70 -15.30 -14.62
N ALA A 413 3.31 -14.03 -14.66
CA ALA A 413 2.04 -13.60 -15.25
C ALA A 413 1.95 -13.95 -16.75
N SER A 414 3.07 -13.91 -17.47
CA SER A 414 3.16 -14.23 -18.89
C SER A 414 2.86 -15.71 -19.15
N TYR A 415 3.36 -16.61 -18.28
CA TYR A 415 3.08 -18.03 -18.38
C TYR A 415 1.60 -18.33 -18.05
N ARG A 416 1.09 -17.77 -16.95
CA ARG A 416 -0.32 -18.00 -16.57
C ARG A 416 -1.29 -17.56 -17.67
N ARG A 417 -1.05 -16.37 -18.25
CA ARG A 417 -1.87 -15.88 -19.39
C ARG A 417 -1.78 -16.79 -20.60
N ALA A 418 -0.59 -17.26 -20.98
CA ALA A 418 -0.42 -18.16 -22.12
C ALA A 418 -1.22 -19.46 -21.95
N VAL A 419 -1.21 -20.04 -20.75
CA VAL A 419 -1.97 -21.24 -20.42
C VAL A 419 -3.49 -20.94 -20.38
N GLU A 420 -3.91 -19.80 -19.83
CA GLU A 420 -5.30 -19.34 -19.83
C GLU A 420 -5.82 -19.09 -21.26
N ASP A 421 -4.96 -18.60 -22.16
CA ASP A 421 -5.26 -18.40 -23.59
C ASP A 421 -5.27 -19.72 -24.41
N GLY A 422 -5.00 -20.86 -23.76
CA GLY A 422 -5.09 -22.20 -24.34
C GLY A 422 -3.79 -22.77 -24.89
N GLU A 423 -2.65 -22.13 -24.65
CA GLU A 423 -1.33 -22.69 -25.00
C GLU A 423 -0.99 -23.88 -24.09
N ALA A 424 -0.44 -24.96 -24.68
CA ALA A 424 -0.03 -26.11 -23.88
C ALA A 424 1.06 -25.72 -22.86
N PRO A 425 0.96 -26.15 -21.59
CA PRO A 425 1.88 -25.73 -20.51
C PRO A 425 3.37 -25.89 -20.84
N GLU A 426 3.75 -27.01 -21.49
CA GLU A 426 5.13 -27.28 -21.85
C GLU A 426 5.63 -26.41 -23.03
N ASP A 427 4.76 -26.04 -23.95
CA ASP A 427 5.09 -25.19 -25.08
C ASP A 427 5.23 -23.72 -24.63
N ALA A 428 4.34 -23.24 -23.75
CA ALA A 428 4.45 -21.95 -23.11
C ALA A 428 5.78 -21.80 -22.34
N LEU A 429 6.16 -22.83 -21.56
CA LEU A 429 7.44 -22.86 -20.85
C LEU A 429 8.62 -22.79 -21.80
N LYS A 430 8.64 -23.65 -22.85
CA LYS A 430 9.72 -23.66 -23.85
C LYS A 430 9.84 -22.34 -24.60
N ARG A 431 8.70 -21.75 -24.99
CA ARG A 431 8.66 -20.47 -25.69
C ARG A 431 9.22 -19.33 -24.83
N LEU A 432 8.74 -19.21 -23.60
CA LEU A 432 9.19 -18.16 -22.67
C LEU A 432 10.66 -18.32 -22.32
N LYS A 433 11.18 -19.54 -22.14
CA LYS A 433 12.60 -19.79 -21.92
C LYS A 433 13.48 -19.42 -23.13
N ARG A 434 12.94 -19.38 -24.35
CA ARG A 434 13.66 -18.90 -25.55
C ARG A 434 13.59 -17.39 -25.74
N ASP A 435 12.62 -16.74 -25.11
CA ASP A 435 12.48 -15.29 -25.15
C ASP A 435 13.57 -14.64 -24.27
N ARG A 436 14.58 -14.07 -24.93
CA ARG A 436 15.74 -13.47 -24.25
C ARG A 436 15.34 -12.25 -23.40
N GLY A 437 14.39 -11.44 -23.89
CA GLY A 437 13.93 -10.25 -23.18
C GLY A 437 13.20 -10.63 -21.89
N PHE A 438 12.21 -11.53 -21.99
CA PHE A 438 11.50 -12.07 -20.84
C PHE A 438 12.44 -12.73 -19.81
N MET A 439 13.39 -13.55 -20.29
CA MET A 439 14.34 -14.25 -19.41
C MET A 439 15.30 -13.27 -18.70
N ALA A 440 15.74 -12.20 -19.37
CA ALA A 440 16.57 -11.18 -18.74
C ALA A 440 15.82 -10.43 -17.65
N GLU A 441 14.58 -9.97 -17.92
CA GLU A 441 13.74 -9.31 -16.94
C GLU A 441 13.41 -10.21 -15.74
N LEU A 442 13.07 -11.49 -15.99
CA LEU A 442 12.77 -12.45 -14.93
C LEU A 442 13.96 -12.70 -14.02
N LYS A 443 15.14 -12.94 -14.62
CA LYS A 443 16.38 -13.17 -13.87
C LYS A 443 16.78 -11.95 -13.07
N GLU A 444 16.73 -10.75 -13.65
CA GLU A 444 17.01 -9.49 -12.95
C GLU A 444 16.06 -9.31 -11.76
N ALA A 445 14.76 -9.50 -11.96
CA ALA A 445 13.78 -9.34 -10.90
C ALA A 445 13.97 -10.34 -9.75
N LYS A 446 14.41 -11.57 -10.04
CA LYS A 446 14.63 -12.63 -9.04
C LYS A 446 15.97 -12.54 -8.33
N SER A 447 17.03 -12.06 -9.00
CA SER A 447 18.38 -11.92 -8.42
C SER A 447 18.65 -10.53 -7.82
N ARG A 448 17.67 -9.63 -7.84
CA ARG A 448 17.78 -8.32 -7.19
C ARG A 448 17.65 -8.43 -5.69
N LEU A 449 18.72 -8.02 -4.99
CA LEU A 449 18.73 -7.89 -3.55
C LEU A 449 17.85 -6.71 -3.15
N GLU A 450 16.99 -6.90 -2.17
CA GLU A 450 16.11 -5.86 -1.61
C GLU A 450 16.47 -5.56 -0.16
N ALA A 451 15.97 -4.42 0.33
CA ALA A 451 16.19 -3.97 1.69
C ALA A 451 15.00 -3.15 2.19
N GLY A 452 14.60 -3.42 3.43
CA GLY A 452 13.70 -2.57 4.20
C GLY A 452 14.49 -1.84 5.30
N PHE A 453 14.11 -0.58 5.59
CA PHE A 453 14.69 0.20 6.68
C PHE A 453 13.61 1.06 7.34
N VAL A 454 13.59 1.10 8.68
CA VAL A 454 12.71 2.00 9.44
C VAL A 454 13.44 2.50 10.69
N ALA A 455 13.19 3.79 11.03
CA ALA A 455 13.68 4.39 12.24
C ALA A 455 12.52 5.05 13.01
N MET A 456 12.47 4.83 14.34
CA MET A 456 11.38 5.24 15.21
C MET A 456 11.91 5.86 16.50
N ASP A 457 11.30 6.95 16.94
CA ASP A 457 11.56 7.58 18.24
C ASP A 457 10.91 6.74 19.36
N PRO A 458 11.69 6.15 20.29
CA PRO A 458 11.15 5.29 21.34
C PRO A 458 10.32 6.06 22.38
N ALA A 459 10.55 7.36 22.56
CA ALA A 459 9.84 8.17 23.54
C ALA A 459 8.42 8.54 23.07
N THR A 460 8.20 8.62 21.76
CA THR A 460 6.92 9.05 21.19
C THR A 460 6.24 7.97 20.33
N GLY A 461 6.97 7.00 19.83
CA GLY A 461 6.48 6.03 18.84
C GLY A 461 6.44 6.60 17.41
N GLU A 462 6.92 7.84 17.20
CA GLU A 462 6.91 8.49 15.88
C GLU A 462 7.90 7.84 14.91
N VAL A 463 7.44 7.50 13.72
CA VAL A 463 8.28 7.02 12.63
C VAL A 463 8.99 8.18 11.97
N ARG A 464 10.34 8.19 12.01
CA ARG A 464 11.17 9.27 11.53
C ARG A 464 11.77 9.05 10.15
N ALA A 465 12.00 7.77 9.76
CA ALA A 465 12.48 7.40 8.44
C ALA A 465 11.87 6.05 8.04
N TRP A 466 11.62 5.85 6.72
CA TRP A 466 10.98 4.66 6.18
C TRP A 466 11.41 4.42 4.74
N ILE A 467 12.12 3.34 4.49
CA ILE A 467 12.53 2.89 3.15
C ILE A 467 11.96 1.49 2.94
N GLY A 468 10.90 1.35 2.14
CA GLY A 468 10.22 0.07 1.94
C GLY A 468 10.88 -0.86 0.94
N SER A 469 11.67 -0.33 -0.02
CA SER A 469 12.53 -1.06 -0.92
C SER A 469 13.66 -0.16 -1.43
N ARG A 470 14.59 -0.72 -2.21
CA ARG A 470 15.69 0.06 -2.83
C ARG A 470 15.19 1.08 -3.86
N SER A 471 14.06 0.83 -4.49
CA SER A 471 13.46 1.73 -5.49
C SER A 471 11.95 1.48 -5.59
N PHE A 472 11.14 2.45 -5.23
CA PHE A 472 9.68 2.40 -5.34
C PHE A 472 9.20 2.18 -6.79
N GLU A 473 9.94 2.70 -7.78
CA GLU A 473 9.60 2.52 -9.19
C GLU A 473 9.71 1.06 -9.65
N ARG A 474 10.67 0.32 -9.10
CA ARG A 474 10.97 -1.08 -9.49
C ARG A 474 10.26 -2.09 -8.60
N ASP A 475 10.14 -1.79 -7.31
CA ASP A 475 9.49 -2.65 -6.34
C ASP A 475 8.63 -1.81 -5.40
N GLN A 476 7.31 -1.89 -5.61
CA GLN A 476 6.31 -1.22 -4.77
C GLN A 476 5.93 -2.05 -3.53
N PHE A 477 6.47 -3.27 -3.39
CA PHE A 477 6.24 -4.09 -2.22
C PHE A 477 7.02 -3.53 -1.03
N ASP A 478 6.30 -3.21 0.04
CA ASP A 478 6.87 -2.54 1.21
C ASP A 478 7.47 -3.56 2.20
N HIS A 479 8.79 -3.61 2.27
CA HIS A 479 9.51 -4.49 3.20
C HIS A 479 9.49 -4.01 4.65
N VAL A 480 8.91 -2.86 4.95
CA VAL A 480 8.74 -2.37 6.33
C VAL A 480 7.45 -2.87 6.95
N ALA A 481 6.31 -2.74 6.24
CA ALA A 481 4.99 -3.02 6.80
C ALA A 481 4.23 -4.18 6.12
N GLN A 482 4.58 -4.54 4.87
CA GLN A 482 3.86 -5.61 4.14
C GLN A 482 4.62 -6.93 4.14
N ALA A 483 5.94 -6.91 4.09
CA ALA A 483 6.76 -8.11 4.08
C ALA A 483 6.85 -8.71 5.48
N ALA A 484 6.21 -9.84 5.68
CA ALA A 484 6.45 -10.67 6.86
C ALA A 484 7.63 -11.62 6.58
N ARG A 485 8.73 -11.47 7.33
CA ARG A 485 9.99 -12.22 7.21
C ARG A 485 10.40 -12.83 8.54
N GLN A 486 11.12 -13.94 8.52
CA GLN A 486 11.62 -14.54 9.74
C GLN A 486 12.67 -13.62 10.40
N PRO A 487 12.45 -13.14 11.63
CA PRO A 487 13.39 -12.24 12.31
C PRO A 487 14.69 -12.92 12.76
N GLY A 488 14.70 -14.24 12.78
CA GLY A 488 15.83 -15.00 13.26
C GLY A 488 16.24 -14.58 14.67
N SER A 489 17.52 -14.44 14.91
CA SER A 489 18.08 -14.08 16.23
C SER A 489 17.70 -12.71 16.76
N THR A 490 17.06 -11.82 15.96
CA THR A 490 16.50 -10.57 16.52
C THR A 490 15.28 -10.81 17.39
N PHE A 491 14.65 -11.97 17.33
CA PHE A 491 13.58 -12.38 18.24
C PHE A 491 14.07 -12.75 19.64
N LYS A 492 15.34 -13.18 19.78
CA LYS A 492 15.91 -13.65 21.06
C LYS A 492 15.72 -12.70 22.24
N PRO A 493 15.90 -11.38 22.11
CA PRO A 493 15.69 -10.46 23.23
C PRO A 493 14.32 -10.59 23.91
N ILE A 494 13.28 -10.99 23.18
CA ILE A 494 11.94 -11.23 23.76
C ILE A 494 11.95 -12.45 24.68
N VAL A 495 12.67 -13.52 24.29
CA VAL A 495 12.85 -14.72 25.12
C VAL A 495 13.58 -14.38 26.42
N TYR A 496 14.64 -13.55 26.30
CA TYR A 496 15.45 -13.13 27.45
C TYR A 496 14.68 -12.12 28.33
N ALA A 497 13.89 -11.23 27.74
CA ALA A 497 12.97 -10.38 28.47
C ALA A 497 12.00 -11.19 29.33
N ALA A 498 11.41 -12.24 28.76
CA ALA A 498 10.49 -13.13 29.48
C ALA A 498 11.18 -13.89 30.63
N ALA A 499 12.47 -14.18 30.51
CA ALA A 499 13.26 -14.75 31.58
C ALA A 499 13.52 -13.73 32.70
N LEU A 500 13.91 -12.51 32.36
CA LEU A 500 14.12 -11.40 33.30
C LEU A 500 12.83 -11.05 34.06
N GLU A 501 11.69 -11.02 33.40
CA GLU A 501 10.37 -10.80 34.03
C GLU A 501 10.02 -11.89 35.04
N ARG A 502 10.61 -13.08 34.93
CA ARG A 502 10.48 -14.17 35.91
C ARG A 502 11.53 -14.13 37.01
N GLY A 503 12.38 -13.13 37.03
CA GLY A 503 13.44 -12.96 38.00
C GLY A 503 14.67 -13.85 37.74
N ILE A 504 14.82 -14.43 36.53
CA ILE A 504 16.02 -15.18 36.16
C ILE A 504 17.13 -14.15 35.89
N PRO A 505 18.23 -14.17 36.68
CA PRO A 505 19.26 -13.15 36.56
C PRO A 505 20.12 -13.32 35.29
N PRO A 506 20.70 -12.26 34.73
CA PRO A 506 21.58 -12.31 33.55
C PRO A 506 22.77 -13.28 33.68
N ASP A 507 23.24 -13.50 34.91
CA ASP A 507 24.41 -14.35 35.23
C ASP A 507 24.04 -15.84 35.46
N ARG A 508 22.74 -16.16 35.34
CA ARG A 508 22.32 -17.60 35.31
C ARG A 508 23.07 -18.33 34.21
N THR A 509 23.66 -19.46 34.53
CA THR A 509 24.48 -20.25 33.62
C THR A 509 23.72 -21.42 33.01
N TYR A 510 23.99 -21.66 31.74
CA TYR A 510 23.48 -22.81 30.94
C TYR A 510 24.65 -23.47 30.22
N ARG A 511 24.49 -24.73 29.85
CA ARG A 511 25.53 -25.48 29.14
C ARG A 511 25.46 -25.20 27.64
N ASP A 512 26.52 -24.70 27.02
CA ASP A 512 26.62 -24.50 25.57
C ASP A 512 26.82 -25.84 24.83
N ALA A 513 25.75 -26.64 24.79
CA ALA A 513 25.74 -27.97 24.16
C ALA A 513 24.35 -28.20 23.51
N VAL A 514 24.33 -29.03 22.46
CA VAL A 514 23.07 -29.48 21.84
C VAL A 514 22.33 -30.35 22.86
N GLN A 515 21.10 -29.97 23.13
CA GLN A 515 20.21 -30.65 24.06
C GLN A 515 18.86 -30.95 23.40
N ASP A 516 18.21 -32.00 23.90
CA ASP A 516 16.85 -32.35 23.53
C ASP A 516 15.86 -31.40 24.21
N ILE A 517 15.35 -30.47 23.47
CA ILE A 517 14.31 -29.53 23.95
C ILE A 517 12.93 -30.17 23.72
N ARG A 518 12.20 -30.41 24.81
CA ARG A 518 10.84 -30.94 24.78
C ARG A 518 9.91 -29.99 25.48
N ILE A 519 8.73 -29.78 24.89
CA ILE A 519 7.68 -28.88 25.41
C ILE A 519 6.40 -29.69 25.63
N GLY A 520 5.64 -29.34 26.67
CA GLY A 520 4.42 -30.02 27.04
C GLY A 520 4.65 -31.31 27.83
N ASP A 521 3.87 -32.36 27.53
CA ASP A 521 3.90 -33.66 28.24
C ASP A 521 5.10 -34.53 27.90
N GLY A 522 6.07 -34.00 27.16
CA GLY A 522 7.30 -34.71 26.80
C GLY A 522 7.14 -35.79 25.73
N ARG A 523 5.91 -36.02 25.21
CA ARG A 523 5.64 -37.06 24.20
C ARG A 523 5.93 -36.62 22.77
N GLY A 524 6.19 -35.31 22.54
CA GLY A 524 6.54 -34.75 21.23
C GLY A 524 7.96 -35.14 20.79
N LYS A 525 8.22 -34.97 19.47
CA LYS A 525 9.58 -35.11 18.90
C LYS A 525 10.49 -34.04 19.50
N ALA A 526 11.65 -34.45 20.01
CA ALA A 526 12.65 -33.55 20.57
C ALA A 526 13.17 -32.58 19.47
N TRP A 527 13.26 -31.29 19.81
CA TRP A 527 13.91 -30.29 18.98
C TRP A 527 15.36 -30.12 19.45
N ARG A 528 16.29 -30.10 18.48
CA ARG A 528 17.74 -30.03 18.73
C ARG A 528 18.36 -28.84 18.04
N PRO A 529 18.35 -27.64 18.66
CA PRO A 529 18.98 -26.48 18.06
C PRO A 529 20.50 -26.58 18.06
N THR A 530 21.11 -26.14 16.95
CA THR A 530 22.58 -26.10 16.79
C THR A 530 23.02 -24.66 16.54
N ASP A 531 24.27 -24.34 16.86
CA ASP A 531 24.90 -23.07 16.60
C ASP A 531 25.75 -23.09 15.34
N MET A 532 25.70 -22.06 14.53
CA MET A 532 26.56 -21.94 13.35
C MET A 532 28.05 -21.86 13.71
N SER A 533 28.37 -21.26 14.86
CA SER A 533 29.75 -21.15 15.40
C SER A 533 30.21 -22.35 16.18
N GLY A 534 29.43 -23.47 16.18
CA GLY A 534 29.71 -24.64 17.02
C GLY A 534 29.36 -24.43 18.49
N ASN A 535 29.53 -25.48 19.28
CA ASN A 535 29.23 -25.48 20.72
C ASN A 535 30.54 -25.71 21.51
N THR A 536 30.71 -24.98 22.61
CA THR A 536 31.93 -25.08 23.43
C THR A 536 31.88 -26.19 24.44
N GLY A 537 30.69 -26.70 24.79
CA GLY A 537 30.47 -27.68 25.87
C GLY A 537 30.59 -27.08 27.27
N ALA A 538 31.01 -25.82 27.39
CA ALA A 538 31.23 -25.12 28.66
C ALA A 538 29.93 -24.51 29.22
N MET A 539 29.98 -24.10 30.51
CA MET A 539 28.93 -23.28 31.11
C MET A 539 29.07 -21.84 30.64
N MET A 540 27.98 -21.26 30.22
CA MET A 540 27.90 -19.88 29.69
C MET A 540 26.77 -19.15 30.38
N THR A 541 26.97 -17.84 30.70
CA THR A 541 25.92 -17.03 31.28
C THR A 541 24.80 -16.75 30.29
N MET A 542 23.60 -16.50 30.79
CA MET A 542 22.46 -16.04 29.98
C MET A 542 22.83 -14.77 29.19
N ARG A 543 23.55 -13.82 29.82
CA ARG A 543 24.13 -12.63 29.21
C ARG A 543 24.97 -12.96 27.98
N ASP A 544 25.98 -13.81 28.15
CA ASP A 544 26.90 -14.15 27.06
C ASP A 544 26.22 -14.98 25.97
N GLY A 545 25.24 -15.82 26.32
CA GLY A 545 24.37 -16.50 25.38
C GLY A 545 23.63 -15.53 24.41
N LEU A 546 23.16 -14.38 24.93
CA LEU A 546 22.55 -13.32 24.11
C LEU A 546 23.61 -12.55 23.30
N VAL A 547 24.72 -12.16 23.91
CA VAL A 547 25.84 -11.41 23.31
C VAL A 547 26.42 -12.16 22.11
N LEU A 548 26.68 -13.45 22.28
CA LEU A 548 27.20 -14.32 21.23
C LEU A 548 26.11 -14.98 20.37
N SER A 549 24.84 -14.63 20.66
CA SER A 549 23.68 -15.12 19.91
C SER A 549 23.52 -16.64 19.85
N LYS A 550 23.87 -17.35 20.94
CA LYS A 550 23.83 -18.81 21.04
C LYS A 550 22.40 -19.37 20.98
N ASN A 551 22.15 -20.29 20.05
CA ASN A 551 20.86 -20.99 19.91
C ASN A 551 20.64 -21.96 21.06
N THR A 552 21.69 -22.71 21.45
CA THR A 552 21.68 -23.67 22.53
C THR A 552 21.27 -23.07 23.86
N ILE A 553 21.79 -21.87 24.18
CA ILE A 553 21.45 -21.16 25.41
C ILE A 553 20.01 -20.62 25.32
N THR A 554 19.64 -19.97 24.22
CA THR A 554 18.30 -19.43 24.02
C THR A 554 17.21 -20.51 24.15
N ALA A 555 17.45 -21.71 23.61
CA ALA A 555 16.48 -22.79 23.69
C ALA A 555 16.28 -23.29 25.13
N GLN A 556 17.34 -23.34 25.93
CA GLN A 556 17.24 -23.70 27.35
C GLN A 556 16.52 -22.63 28.16
N VAL A 557 16.80 -21.34 27.90
CA VAL A 557 16.07 -20.22 28.50
C VAL A 557 14.58 -20.28 28.14
N MET A 558 14.24 -20.53 26.89
CA MET A 558 12.84 -20.70 26.43
C MET A 558 12.19 -21.91 27.12
N GLN A 559 12.89 -23.00 27.30
CA GLN A 559 12.37 -24.18 27.98
C GLN A 559 12.06 -23.91 29.47
N GLU A 560 12.91 -23.14 30.16
CA GLU A 560 12.70 -22.71 31.54
C GLU A 560 11.52 -21.70 31.67
N VAL A 561 11.38 -20.78 30.71
CA VAL A 561 10.33 -19.77 30.69
C VAL A 561 8.98 -20.33 30.17
N GLY A 562 9.02 -21.18 29.18
CA GLY A 562 7.86 -21.68 28.44
C GLY A 562 7.41 -20.74 27.29
N LEU A 563 6.75 -21.32 26.29
CA LEU A 563 6.35 -20.59 25.06
C LEU A 563 5.26 -19.54 25.27
N SER A 564 4.20 -19.88 26.03
CA SER A 564 3.05 -18.98 26.19
C SER A 564 3.39 -17.61 26.79
N PRO A 565 4.26 -17.50 27.83
CA PRO A 565 4.71 -16.19 28.29
C PRO A 565 5.48 -15.40 27.23
N ILE A 566 6.32 -16.07 26.43
CA ILE A 566 7.10 -15.43 25.35
C ILE A 566 6.15 -14.85 24.28
N VAL A 567 5.15 -15.62 23.85
CA VAL A 567 4.16 -15.15 22.84
C VAL A 567 3.39 -13.94 23.37
N ARG A 568 2.86 -14.00 24.61
CA ARG A 568 2.14 -12.87 25.19
C ARG A 568 3.01 -11.62 25.33
N LEU A 569 4.26 -11.82 25.73
CA LEU A 569 5.21 -10.72 25.89
C LEU A 569 5.55 -10.10 24.52
N ALA A 570 5.78 -10.91 23.49
CA ALA A 570 6.03 -10.44 22.13
C ALA A 570 4.88 -9.54 21.63
N GLN A 571 3.63 -9.97 21.87
CA GLN A 571 2.44 -9.18 21.53
C GLN A 571 2.36 -7.89 22.33
N ALA A 572 2.63 -7.94 23.63
CA ALA A 572 2.64 -6.74 24.47
C ALA A 572 3.72 -5.75 24.06
N MET A 573 4.89 -6.24 23.60
CA MET A 573 6.01 -5.41 23.17
C MET A 573 5.84 -4.81 21.78
N GLY A 574 4.88 -5.28 20.95
CA GLY A 574 4.60 -4.66 19.65
C GLY A 574 4.39 -5.60 18.47
N ILE A 575 4.53 -6.92 18.60
CA ILE A 575 4.20 -7.87 17.53
C ILE A 575 2.71 -8.20 17.61
N ARG A 576 1.88 -7.38 16.97
CA ARG A 576 0.42 -7.40 17.11
C ARG A 576 -0.34 -7.86 15.87
N GLU A 577 0.20 -7.59 14.69
CA GLU A 577 -0.42 -7.93 13.41
C GLU A 577 0.03 -9.30 12.90
N SER A 578 1.29 -9.65 13.15
CA SER A 578 1.86 -10.92 12.71
C SER A 578 1.44 -12.07 13.61
N LYS A 579 1.10 -13.21 13.00
CA LYS A 579 0.74 -14.43 13.73
C LYS A 579 1.97 -15.16 14.22
N LEU A 580 2.13 -15.29 15.54
CA LEU A 580 3.20 -16.07 16.16
C LEU A 580 2.76 -17.52 16.36
N GLU A 581 3.55 -18.46 15.83
CA GLU A 581 3.32 -19.87 16.04
C GLU A 581 3.94 -20.31 17.37
N SER A 582 3.14 -20.92 18.24
CA SER A 582 3.58 -21.39 19.57
C SER A 582 4.32 -22.73 19.47
N VAL A 583 5.46 -22.72 18.79
CA VAL A 583 6.37 -23.88 18.63
C VAL A 583 7.76 -23.54 19.18
N PRO A 584 8.57 -24.55 19.58
CA PRO A 584 9.90 -24.32 20.19
C PRO A 584 10.82 -23.42 19.36
N SER A 585 10.80 -23.60 18.04
CA SER A 585 11.62 -22.82 17.13
C SER A 585 11.28 -21.31 17.09
N LEU A 586 10.11 -20.90 17.59
CA LEU A 586 9.77 -19.48 17.78
C LEU A 586 10.85 -18.73 18.55
N ALA A 587 11.48 -19.36 19.55
CA ALA A 587 12.56 -18.75 20.33
C ALA A 587 13.76 -18.29 19.47
N LEU A 588 13.92 -18.89 18.29
CA LEU A 588 14.94 -18.53 17.30
C LEU A 588 14.39 -17.65 16.15
N GLY A 589 13.13 -17.18 16.27
CA GLY A 589 12.52 -16.27 15.32
C GLY A 589 12.08 -16.91 14.00
N THR A 590 11.45 -18.09 14.06
CA THR A 590 10.94 -18.78 12.86
C THR A 590 9.57 -18.29 12.39
N SER A 591 8.78 -17.62 13.25
CA SER A 591 7.52 -17.01 12.83
C SER A 591 7.79 -15.71 12.08
N PRO A 592 7.25 -15.54 10.85
CA PRO A 592 7.44 -14.32 10.09
C PRO A 592 6.75 -13.11 10.75
N VAL A 593 7.44 -11.98 10.79
CA VAL A 593 6.98 -10.70 11.34
C VAL A 593 7.42 -9.54 10.45
N THR A 594 6.81 -8.37 10.58
CA THR A 594 7.20 -7.19 9.83
C THR A 594 8.40 -6.47 10.49
N LEU A 595 9.15 -5.73 9.68
CA LEU A 595 10.26 -4.91 10.19
C LEU A 595 9.76 -3.84 11.16
N LEU A 596 8.60 -3.24 10.88
CA LEU A 596 7.97 -2.24 11.73
C LEU A 596 7.66 -2.80 13.13
N GLU A 597 7.09 -4.01 13.21
CA GLU A 597 6.78 -4.66 14.49
C GLU A 597 8.06 -4.94 15.29
N MET A 598 9.12 -5.40 14.62
CA MET A 598 10.38 -5.65 15.30
C MET A 598 11.04 -4.37 15.82
N VAL A 599 11.07 -3.30 15.03
CA VAL A 599 11.60 -1.99 15.49
C VAL A 599 10.74 -1.42 16.62
N SER A 600 9.41 -1.56 16.55
CA SER A 600 8.49 -1.19 17.63
C SER A 600 8.77 -1.97 18.92
N THR A 601 9.06 -3.28 18.81
CA THR A 601 9.45 -4.13 19.95
C THR A 601 10.74 -3.63 20.61
N TYR A 602 11.75 -3.25 19.84
CA TYR A 602 12.99 -2.68 20.38
C TYR A 602 12.81 -1.27 20.92
N SER A 603 11.91 -0.48 20.35
CA SER A 603 11.52 0.81 20.90
C SER A 603 10.86 0.66 22.28
N THR A 604 10.06 -0.38 22.48
CA THR A 604 9.51 -0.72 23.80
C THR A 604 10.61 -1.04 24.82
N ILE A 605 11.66 -1.75 24.41
CA ILE A 605 12.82 -2.01 25.29
C ILE A 605 13.53 -0.70 25.63
N ALA A 606 13.84 0.13 24.64
CA ALA A 606 14.53 1.40 24.81
C ALA A 606 13.71 2.40 25.66
N ALA A 607 12.38 2.32 25.62
CA ALA A 607 11.44 3.11 26.42
C ALA A 607 11.13 2.48 27.79
N LEU A 608 12.05 1.71 28.37
CA LEU A 608 11.88 1.07 29.70
C LEU A 608 10.65 0.18 29.81
N GLY A 609 10.30 -0.55 28.73
CA GLY A 609 9.19 -1.45 28.70
C GLY A 609 7.82 -0.82 28.43
N GLU A 610 7.80 0.42 28.02
CA GLU A 610 6.60 1.13 27.60
C GLU A 610 6.38 1.01 26.10
N TYR A 611 5.38 0.23 25.70
CA TYR A 611 4.96 0.15 24.31
C TYR A 611 4.19 1.39 23.90
N ARG A 612 4.54 1.93 22.74
CA ARG A 612 3.78 2.96 22.04
C ARG A 612 3.48 2.50 20.62
N LYS A 613 2.21 2.65 20.23
CA LYS A 613 1.82 2.33 18.85
C LYS A 613 2.61 3.21 17.89
N PRO A 614 3.17 2.67 16.79
CA PRO A 614 3.83 3.46 15.77
C PRO A 614 2.92 4.57 15.21
N VAL A 615 3.41 5.80 15.18
CA VAL A 615 2.70 6.99 14.69
C VAL A 615 3.43 7.50 13.46
N PHE A 616 2.75 7.59 12.34
CA PHE A 616 3.27 8.12 11.07
C PHE A 616 2.51 9.37 10.59
N VAL A 617 1.30 9.61 11.10
CA VAL A 617 0.55 10.87 10.95
C VAL A 617 0.35 11.47 12.33
N ARG A 618 0.76 12.73 12.52
CA ARG A 618 0.63 13.43 13.79
C ARG A 618 -0.73 14.11 13.93
N ARG A 619 -1.18 14.79 12.88
CA ARG A 619 -2.47 15.50 12.85
C ARG A 619 -2.93 15.77 11.43
N ILE A 620 -4.21 16.05 11.30
CA ILE A 620 -4.84 16.54 10.07
C ILE A 620 -5.46 17.91 10.40
N THR A 621 -5.19 18.91 9.58
CA THR A 621 -5.78 20.25 9.69
C THR A 621 -6.50 20.60 8.38
N ASP A 622 -7.38 21.60 8.42
CA ASP A 622 -7.78 22.32 7.21
C ASP A 622 -6.64 23.28 6.78
N ARG A 623 -6.86 24.00 5.69
CA ARG A 623 -5.85 24.94 5.17
C ARG A 623 -5.72 26.22 5.99
N GLU A 624 -6.70 26.52 6.79
CA GLU A 624 -6.73 27.63 7.75
C GLU A 624 -6.00 27.28 9.05
N GLY A 625 -5.54 26.02 9.19
CA GLY A 625 -4.79 25.51 10.34
C GLY A 625 -5.66 25.01 11.49
N LYS A 626 -6.98 24.93 11.32
CA LYS A 626 -7.86 24.33 12.31
C LYS A 626 -7.64 22.81 12.35
N VAL A 627 -7.40 22.29 13.55
CA VAL A 627 -7.21 20.84 13.76
C VAL A 627 -8.53 20.10 13.54
N ILE A 628 -8.51 19.15 12.63
CA ILE A 628 -9.61 18.23 12.32
C ILE A 628 -9.46 16.94 13.12
N ALA A 629 -8.26 16.36 13.11
CA ALA A 629 -7.91 15.18 13.88
C ALA A 629 -6.49 15.30 14.44
N ASP A 630 -6.28 14.79 15.64
CA ASP A 630 -4.98 14.74 16.30
C ASP A 630 -4.66 13.30 16.68
N PHE A 631 -3.51 12.82 16.22
CA PHE A 631 -3.00 11.46 16.46
C PHE A 631 -1.75 11.51 17.36
N ALA A 632 -1.74 12.45 18.31
CA ALA A 632 -0.68 12.52 19.31
C ALA A 632 -0.43 11.14 19.94
N PRO A 633 0.82 10.84 20.33
CA PRO A 633 1.14 9.56 20.95
C PRO A 633 0.18 9.25 22.09
N GLY A 634 -0.48 8.09 22.00
CA GLY A 634 -1.38 7.62 23.04
C GLY A 634 -0.63 7.36 24.36
N ALA A 635 -1.38 7.11 25.44
CA ALA A 635 -0.80 6.68 26.70
C ALA A 635 0.02 5.39 26.48
N PRO A 636 1.24 5.29 27.03
CA PRO A 636 2.04 4.08 26.87
C PRO A 636 1.40 2.88 27.57
N GLU A 637 1.55 1.72 26.97
CA GLU A 637 1.14 0.45 27.56
C GLU A 637 2.36 -0.23 28.21
N ARG A 638 2.28 -0.61 29.48
CA ARG A 638 3.38 -1.31 30.15
C ARG A 638 3.48 -2.75 29.65
N ALA A 639 4.54 -3.08 28.92
CA ALA A 639 4.86 -4.43 28.45
C ALA A 639 5.91 -5.14 29.28
N LEU A 640 6.91 -4.40 29.79
CA LEU A 640 8.01 -4.90 30.63
C LEU A 640 8.15 -4.05 31.89
N THR A 641 8.71 -4.64 32.94
CA THR A 641 9.19 -3.89 34.09
C THR A 641 10.42 -3.06 33.71
N GLN A 642 10.66 -1.97 34.45
CA GLN A 642 11.84 -1.14 34.24
C GLN A 642 13.14 -1.90 34.49
N ASP A 643 13.18 -2.69 35.55
CA ASP A 643 14.36 -3.49 35.94
C ASP A 643 14.71 -4.53 34.85
N ALA A 644 13.71 -5.26 34.32
CA ALA A 644 13.91 -6.20 33.23
C ALA A 644 14.40 -5.47 31.95
N SER A 645 13.85 -4.29 31.66
CA SER A 645 14.28 -3.49 30.51
C SER A 645 15.73 -3.02 30.65
N ILE A 646 16.12 -2.49 31.81
CA ILE A 646 17.50 -2.04 32.08
C ILE A 646 18.48 -3.20 31.97
N ALA A 647 18.16 -4.35 32.56
CA ALA A 647 18.99 -5.54 32.48
C ALA A 647 19.13 -6.06 31.02
N LEU A 648 18.04 -6.03 30.25
CA LEU A 648 18.06 -6.42 28.85
C LEU A 648 18.87 -5.45 27.99
N ILE A 649 18.70 -4.13 28.17
CA ILE A 649 19.49 -3.11 27.48
C ILE A 649 20.99 -3.32 27.76
N ASP A 650 21.38 -3.61 29.02
CA ASP A 650 22.76 -3.85 29.36
C ASP A 650 23.32 -5.11 28.66
N MET A 651 22.52 -6.19 28.55
CA MET A 651 22.90 -7.37 27.77
C MET A 651 23.06 -7.02 26.27
N LEU A 652 22.16 -6.20 25.71
CA LEU A 652 22.19 -5.79 24.30
C LEU A 652 23.32 -4.80 23.98
N ARG A 653 23.79 -4.00 24.96
CA ARG A 653 25.06 -3.26 24.86
C ARG A 653 26.24 -4.22 24.64
N GLY A 654 26.23 -5.36 25.32
CA GLY A 654 27.24 -6.41 25.15
C GLY A 654 27.31 -6.90 23.71
N VAL A 655 26.19 -7.03 23.02
CA VAL A 655 26.15 -7.47 21.60
C VAL A 655 26.91 -6.49 20.69
N VAL A 656 26.81 -5.17 20.95
CA VAL A 656 27.49 -4.14 20.16
C VAL A 656 28.95 -3.94 20.60
N ASN A 657 29.25 -4.13 21.86
CA ASN A 657 30.60 -3.86 22.37
C ASN A 657 31.58 -5.03 22.19
N ARG A 658 31.10 -6.28 22.32
CA ARG A 658 31.96 -7.50 22.30
C ARG A 658 31.30 -8.71 21.62
N GLY A 659 30.17 -8.51 20.94
CA GLY A 659 29.40 -9.55 20.29
C GLY A 659 29.20 -9.31 18.79
N THR A 660 28.16 -9.96 18.26
CA THR A 660 27.88 -10.01 16.82
C THR A 660 27.55 -8.67 16.14
N GLY A 661 27.25 -7.63 16.93
CA GLY A 661 26.95 -6.26 16.47
C GLY A 661 28.15 -5.31 16.47
N GLY A 662 29.37 -5.79 16.78
CA GLY A 662 30.57 -4.95 16.92
C GLY A 662 30.91 -4.10 15.69
N GLY A 663 30.52 -4.55 14.50
CA GLY A 663 30.72 -3.83 13.24
C GLY A 663 30.23 -2.37 13.24
N VAL A 664 29.22 -2.05 14.05
CA VAL A 664 28.74 -0.67 14.22
C VAL A 664 29.84 0.25 14.80
N ARG A 665 30.67 -0.27 15.70
CA ARG A 665 31.79 0.44 16.31
C ARG A 665 32.93 0.65 15.35
N TYR A 666 33.55 -0.46 14.88
CA TYR A 666 34.81 -0.38 14.12
C TYR A 666 34.63 0.00 12.66
N ARG A 667 33.46 -0.28 12.01
CA ARG A 667 33.26 0.11 10.61
C ARG A 667 32.66 1.52 10.46
N PHE A 668 31.82 1.92 11.40
CA PHE A 668 31.02 3.15 11.27
C PHE A 668 31.32 4.20 12.34
N GLY A 669 32.17 3.90 13.32
CA GLY A 669 32.54 4.89 14.36
C GLY A 669 31.38 5.29 15.27
N VAL A 670 30.34 4.50 15.39
CA VAL A 670 29.20 4.76 16.27
C VAL A 670 29.59 4.40 17.72
N TYR A 671 30.13 5.34 18.47
CA TYR A 671 30.72 5.10 19.81
C TYR A 671 29.83 5.47 20.99
N GLY A 672 28.71 6.15 20.78
CA GLY A 672 27.73 6.50 21.82
C GLY A 672 27.16 5.29 22.57
N ASP A 673 26.31 5.55 23.55
CA ASP A 673 25.61 4.50 24.29
C ASP A 673 24.52 3.89 23.42
N VAL A 674 24.84 2.79 22.76
CA VAL A 674 23.95 2.05 21.87
C VAL A 674 23.91 0.58 22.22
N ALA A 675 22.77 -0.03 21.97
CA ALA A 675 22.49 -1.43 22.20
C ALA A 675 21.78 -2.02 20.96
N GLY A 676 21.97 -3.30 20.64
CA GLY A 676 21.36 -3.82 19.42
C GLY A 676 21.43 -5.34 19.29
N LYS A 677 20.90 -5.86 18.19
CA LYS A 677 20.92 -7.30 17.93
C LYS A 677 20.94 -7.60 16.43
N THR A 678 21.79 -8.54 16.03
CA THR A 678 21.82 -9.12 14.70
C THR A 678 20.85 -10.29 14.59
N GLY A 679 20.25 -10.46 13.42
CA GLY A 679 19.43 -11.61 13.05
C GLY A 679 19.90 -12.22 11.76
N THR A 680 19.88 -13.54 11.70
CA THR A 680 20.20 -14.33 10.50
C THR A 680 19.27 -15.52 10.49
N THR A 681 18.67 -15.81 9.34
CA THR A 681 17.86 -17.00 9.15
C THR A 681 18.68 -18.12 8.52
N GLN A 682 18.13 -19.34 8.56
CA GLN A 682 18.76 -20.47 7.89
C GLN A 682 18.92 -20.21 6.40
N ASN A 683 19.97 -20.77 5.80
CA ASN A 683 20.31 -20.65 4.39
C ASN A 683 20.55 -19.20 3.89
N ASN A 684 20.84 -18.25 4.79
CA ASN A 684 21.17 -16.85 4.43
C ASN A 684 20.03 -16.13 3.66
N THR A 685 18.76 -16.47 3.94
CA THR A 685 17.61 -15.87 3.26
C THR A 685 17.31 -14.47 3.74
N ASP A 686 17.49 -14.22 5.06
CA ASP A 686 17.14 -12.93 5.67
C ASP A 686 18.27 -12.49 6.63
N GLY A 687 18.73 -11.29 6.42
CA GLY A 687 19.65 -10.59 7.31
C GLY A 687 18.93 -9.45 8.02
N TRP A 688 19.07 -9.40 9.34
CA TRP A 688 18.44 -8.37 10.18
C TRP A 688 19.45 -7.69 11.09
N PHE A 689 19.26 -6.41 11.31
CA PHE A 689 19.96 -5.71 12.38
C PHE A 689 19.08 -4.60 12.92
N ILE A 690 18.96 -4.54 14.26
CA ILE A 690 18.24 -3.47 14.95
C ILE A 690 19.18 -2.86 15.99
N LEU A 691 19.29 -1.54 15.97
CA LEU A 691 20.13 -0.74 16.86
C LEU A 691 19.28 0.26 17.61
N MET A 692 19.44 0.30 18.91
CA MET A 692 18.82 1.26 19.84
C MET A 692 19.83 2.35 20.20
N HIS A 693 19.48 3.59 19.94
CA HIS A 693 20.05 4.79 20.50
C HIS A 693 18.98 5.42 21.41
N PRO A 694 19.33 6.20 22.45
CA PRO A 694 18.33 6.78 23.36
C PRO A 694 17.21 7.56 22.70
N GLN A 695 17.51 8.23 21.59
CA GLN A 695 16.56 9.08 20.85
C GLN A 695 15.97 8.42 19.59
N LEU A 696 16.52 7.29 19.14
CA LEU A 696 16.08 6.64 17.90
C LEU A 696 16.40 5.15 17.88
N VAL A 697 15.43 4.33 17.51
CA VAL A 697 15.65 2.91 17.22
C VAL A 697 15.57 2.71 15.72
N ALA A 698 16.63 2.20 15.11
CA ALA A 698 16.71 1.95 13.68
C ALA A 698 16.89 0.46 13.39
N GLY A 699 16.15 -0.05 12.43
CA GLY A 699 16.23 -1.43 11.99
C GLY A 699 16.28 -1.57 10.48
N ALA A 700 16.98 -2.60 10.00
CA ALA A 700 17.01 -2.96 8.60
C ALA A 700 16.85 -4.47 8.41
N TRP A 701 16.25 -4.80 7.28
CA TRP A 701 16.20 -6.13 6.69
C TRP A 701 16.86 -6.12 5.32
N VAL A 702 17.59 -7.18 4.99
CA VAL A 702 18.23 -7.40 3.69
C VAL A 702 17.99 -8.84 3.25
N GLY A 703 17.57 -9.02 2.00
CA GLY A 703 17.32 -10.34 1.42
C GLY A 703 16.87 -10.25 -0.04
N PHE A 704 16.30 -11.32 -0.54
CA PHE A 704 15.69 -11.35 -1.88
C PHE A 704 14.18 -11.49 -1.75
N ASN A 705 13.45 -11.05 -2.76
CA ASN A 705 11.98 -11.20 -2.78
C ASN A 705 11.54 -12.66 -2.79
N ASP A 706 12.39 -13.55 -3.26
CA ASP A 706 12.14 -14.98 -3.31
C ASP A 706 13.18 -15.75 -2.48
N ASN A 707 12.73 -16.52 -1.49
CA ASN A 707 13.59 -17.24 -0.54
C ASN A 707 14.46 -18.33 -1.19
N ARG A 708 14.20 -18.70 -2.44
CA ARG A 708 15.04 -19.63 -3.20
C ARG A 708 16.32 -18.97 -3.69
N VAL A 709 16.35 -17.65 -3.76
CA VAL A 709 17.57 -16.87 -4.06
C VAL A 709 18.11 -16.32 -2.75
N THR A 710 19.39 -16.53 -2.47
CA THR A 710 20.00 -16.19 -1.18
C THR A 710 21.40 -15.63 -1.36
N MET A 711 21.94 -14.99 -0.32
CA MET A 711 23.39 -14.74 -0.27
C MET A 711 24.14 -16.08 -0.21
N ARG A 712 25.16 -16.22 -1.05
CA ARG A 712 25.85 -17.50 -1.18
C ARG A 712 26.78 -17.81 -0.01
N SER A 713 27.57 -16.83 0.40
CA SER A 713 28.48 -17.02 1.54
C SER A 713 27.76 -16.85 2.88
N SER A 714 28.11 -17.68 3.86
CA SER A 714 27.61 -17.50 5.21
C SER A 714 28.06 -16.19 5.85
N TYR A 715 29.20 -15.64 5.43
CA TYR A 715 29.70 -14.38 5.95
C TYR A 715 28.77 -13.22 5.56
N TRP A 716 28.53 -13.01 4.25
CA TRP A 716 27.69 -11.92 3.77
C TRP A 716 26.17 -12.18 3.95
N GLY A 717 25.78 -13.43 4.19
CA GLY A 717 24.42 -13.81 4.54
C GLY A 717 24.02 -13.43 5.97
N GLN A 718 25.00 -13.16 6.86
CA GLN A 718 24.71 -12.79 8.24
C GLN A 718 24.26 -11.33 8.37
N GLY A 719 23.27 -11.09 9.25
CA GLY A 719 22.79 -9.73 9.54
C GLY A 719 23.87 -8.79 10.08
N GLY A 720 24.90 -9.31 10.73
CA GLY A 720 26.08 -8.55 11.17
C GLY A 720 26.98 -8.06 10.04
N HIS A 721 26.83 -8.60 8.83
CA HIS A 721 27.65 -8.27 7.66
C HIS A 721 26.84 -7.75 6.47
N ASN A 722 25.51 -7.68 6.60
CA ASN A 722 24.62 -7.11 5.58
C ASN A 722 23.71 -6.02 6.17
N ALA A 723 22.63 -6.34 6.88
CA ALA A 723 21.70 -5.33 7.42
C ALA A 723 22.36 -4.33 8.38
N LEU A 724 23.38 -4.77 9.14
CA LEU A 724 24.18 -3.91 10.00
C LEU A 724 24.84 -2.76 9.21
N LEU A 725 25.25 -3.01 7.96
CA LEU A 725 25.88 -1.98 7.14
C LEU A 725 24.93 -0.81 6.87
N LEU A 726 23.66 -1.08 6.61
CA LEU A 726 22.64 -0.07 6.36
C LEU A 726 22.40 0.78 7.62
N VAL A 727 22.18 0.11 8.75
CA VAL A 727 21.90 0.79 10.03
C VAL A 727 23.10 1.56 10.53
N GLY A 728 24.32 0.99 10.41
CA GLY A 728 25.56 1.63 10.84
C GLY A 728 25.86 2.91 10.04
N ASP A 729 25.72 2.86 8.71
CA ASP A 729 25.92 3.99 7.82
C ASP A 729 24.91 5.13 8.07
N PHE A 730 23.63 4.75 8.28
CA PHE A 730 22.59 5.69 8.68
C PHE A 730 22.89 6.35 10.04
N MET A 731 23.19 5.55 11.06
CA MET A 731 23.45 6.06 12.43
C MET A 731 24.67 6.99 12.47
N ARG A 732 25.74 6.66 11.75
CA ARG A 732 26.88 7.56 11.57
C ARG A 732 26.43 8.90 11.02
N THR A 733 25.67 8.89 9.91
CA THR A 733 25.19 10.13 9.27
C THR A 733 24.27 10.94 10.19
N ALA A 734 23.39 10.27 10.94
CA ALA A 734 22.46 10.93 11.88
C ALA A 734 23.19 11.57 13.08
N LEU A 735 24.28 10.96 13.56
CA LEU A 735 25.14 11.53 14.61
C LEU A 735 25.98 12.69 14.08
N GLU A 736 26.59 12.55 12.89
CA GLU A 736 27.41 13.59 12.25
C GLU A 736 26.59 14.84 11.89
N SER A 737 25.32 14.68 11.52
CA SER A 737 24.41 15.81 11.22
C SER A 737 23.85 16.51 12.48
N GLY A 738 24.11 15.99 13.67
CA GLY A 738 23.58 16.51 14.92
C GLY A 738 22.09 16.21 15.17
N LYS A 739 21.48 15.33 14.37
CA LYS A 739 20.11 14.87 14.62
C LYS A 739 19.98 13.98 15.86
N LEU A 740 21.07 13.33 16.24
CA LEU A 740 21.17 12.53 17.45
C LEU A 740 22.31 13.05 18.33
N ASP A 741 22.07 13.11 19.64
CA ASP A 741 23.10 13.51 20.62
C ASP A 741 24.03 12.32 20.91
N PRO A 742 25.32 12.36 20.52
CA PRO A 742 26.26 11.29 20.77
C PRO A 742 26.50 10.97 22.25
N ASN A 743 26.14 11.88 23.16
CA ASN A 743 26.28 11.73 24.58
C ASN A 743 25.01 11.26 25.31
N ALA A 744 23.90 11.13 24.58
CA ALA A 744 22.65 10.61 25.15
C ALA A 744 22.86 9.19 25.67
N LEU A 745 22.26 8.87 26.81
CA LEU A 745 22.42 7.58 27.47
C LEU A 745 21.11 6.79 27.46
N LEU A 746 21.18 5.54 27.05
CA LEU A 746 20.11 4.56 27.28
C LEU A 746 19.95 4.34 28.80
N PRO A 747 18.76 3.96 29.24
CA PRO A 747 18.51 3.67 30.65
C PRO A 747 19.56 2.72 31.27
N GLY A 748 20.02 3.02 32.47
CA GLY A 748 21.10 2.30 33.12
C GLY A 748 22.51 2.51 32.54
N GLY A 749 22.64 3.40 31.55
CA GLY A 749 23.92 3.75 30.94
C GLY A 749 24.83 4.54 31.88
N ARG A 750 26.12 4.37 31.67
CA ARG A 750 27.15 5.22 32.29
C ARG A 750 27.83 6.02 31.19
N PRO A 751 28.27 7.26 31.46
CA PRO A 751 29.07 8.00 30.52
C PRO A 751 30.25 7.16 30.04
N PRO A 752 30.58 7.14 28.73
CA PRO A 752 31.77 6.45 28.28
C PRO A 752 32.99 6.99 28.98
N ALA A 753 33.86 6.12 29.43
CA ALA A 753 35.14 6.54 29.97
C ALA A 753 35.88 7.39 28.93
N PRO A 754 36.55 8.49 29.34
CA PRO A 754 37.31 9.29 28.40
C PRO A 754 38.30 8.40 27.65
N ARG A 755 38.25 8.38 26.34
CA ARG A 755 39.13 7.57 25.50
C ARG A 755 40.59 8.00 25.75
N ARG A 756 41.45 7.09 26.20
CA ARG A 756 42.81 7.09 25.75
C ARG A 756 42.78 6.72 24.28
N ILE A 757 43.20 7.61 23.40
CA ILE A 757 43.54 7.30 22.01
C ILE A 757 44.84 6.46 22.14
N GLU A 758 44.69 5.15 22.29
CA GLU A 758 45.73 4.20 21.88
C GLU A 758 45.66 4.17 20.36
N GLU A 759 46.64 4.77 19.73
CA GLU A 759 46.89 4.52 18.31
C GLU A 759 46.93 3.02 18.13
N PRO A 760 46.22 2.44 17.10
CA PRO A 760 46.34 1.02 16.85
C PRO A 760 47.80 0.76 16.56
N GLU A 761 48.50 0.01 17.46
CA GLU A 761 49.66 -0.72 17.04
C GLU A 761 49.21 -1.54 15.80
N GLU A 762 49.78 -1.23 14.64
CA GLU A 762 49.71 -2.05 13.46
C GLU A 762 50.36 -3.40 13.87
N GLU A 763 49.58 -4.37 14.34
CA GLU A 763 49.94 -5.75 14.26
C GLU A 763 49.98 -6.06 12.77
N ILE A 764 51.18 -5.91 12.21
CA ILE A 764 51.56 -6.53 10.96
C ILE A 764 51.56 -8.04 11.29
N GLU A 765 50.40 -8.71 11.06
CA GLU A 765 50.41 -10.15 10.87
C GLU A 765 51.33 -10.41 9.69
N GLU A 766 52.57 -10.77 9.99
CA GLU A 766 53.48 -11.36 9.03
C GLU A 766 52.80 -12.62 8.46
N LEU A 767 52.29 -12.49 7.26
CA LEU A 767 51.88 -13.63 6.45
C LEU A 767 53.08 -14.59 6.41
N PRO A 768 52.92 -15.91 6.68
CA PRO A 768 53.98 -16.87 6.55
C PRO A 768 54.53 -16.80 5.15
N GLY A 769 55.89 -16.66 5.09
CA GLY A 769 56.68 -16.37 3.97
C GLY A 769 56.37 -17.11 2.67
N GLU A 770 56.65 -16.42 1.59
CA GLU A 770 56.82 -16.97 0.25
C GLU A 770 57.60 -18.28 0.30
N LEU A 771 56.96 -19.39 -0.08
CA LEU A 771 57.64 -20.64 -0.36
C LEU A 771 58.38 -20.48 -1.69
N ASP A 772 59.69 -20.30 -1.59
CA ASP A 772 60.63 -20.45 -2.71
C ASP A 772 60.39 -21.77 -3.43
N MET A 773 60.03 -21.70 -4.68
CA MET A 773 59.99 -22.81 -5.61
C MET A 773 61.39 -23.07 -6.15
N GLU A 774 62.20 -23.83 -5.44
CA GLU A 774 63.30 -24.56 -6.09
C GLU A 774 63.71 -25.80 -5.24
N GLY A 775 63.49 -26.96 -5.85
CA GLY A 775 64.38 -28.09 -5.62
C GLY A 775 63.93 -29.25 -4.79
N GLN A 776 63.70 -30.37 -5.47
CA GLN A 776 63.88 -31.75 -5.06
C GLN A 776 62.79 -32.43 -4.28
N ALA A 777 62.11 -33.31 -5.02
CA ALA A 777 61.34 -34.44 -4.45
C ALA A 777 62.23 -35.40 -3.68
N PRO A 778 61.80 -35.96 -2.57
CA PRO A 778 62.09 -37.33 -2.20
C PRO A 778 60.84 -38.19 -2.40
N GLU A 779 61.06 -39.23 -3.18
CA GLU A 779 60.23 -40.43 -3.14
C GLU A 779 60.30 -41.00 -1.74
N ASP A 780 59.17 -41.04 -1.04
CA ASP A 780 59.00 -42.00 0.05
C ASP A 780 57.54 -42.50 -0.02
N GLU A 781 57.49 -43.81 -0.29
CA GLU A 781 56.26 -44.59 -0.28
C GLU A 781 55.57 -44.50 1.08
N MET A 782 54.31 -44.03 1.05
CA MET A 782 53.42 -44.26 2.18
C MET A 782 52.25 -45.13 1.71
N GLU A 783 52.26 -46.35 2.28
CA GLU A 783 51.20 -47.35 2.19
C GLU A 783 49.79 -46.72 2.39
N VAL A 784 48.94 -46.99 1.44
CA VAL A 784 47.50 -46.75 1.52
C VAL A 784 46.90 -47.89 2.34
N PRO A 785 46.23 -47.64 3.46
CA PRO A 785 45.46 -48.69 4.13
C PRO A 785 44.23 -49.03 3.32
N ASP A 786 43.96 -50.31 3.14
CA ASP A 786 42.77 -50.88 2.52
C ASP A 786 41.48 -50.33 3.11
N PRO A 787 40.44 -50.12 2.32
CA PRO A 787 39.14 -49.72 2.84
C PRO A 787 38.43 -50.89 3.52
N ASP A 788 38.04 -50.65 4.74
CA ASP A 788 37.23 -51.55 5.56
C ASP A 788 35.83 -51.75 4.93
N PRO A 789 35.26 -52.97 4.98
CA PRO A 789 34.07 -53.27 4.20
C PRO A 789 32.78 -52.78 4.86
N ALA A 790 31.95 -52.19 4.01
CA ALA A 790 30.49 -52.16 4.07
C ALA A 790 29.83 -51.81 5.43
N LEU A 791 29.56 -50.52 5.59
CA LEU A 791 28.40 -50.11 6.35
C LEU A 791 27.23 -49.85 5.37
N ASP A 792 26.20 -50.68 5.51
CA ASP A 792 24.91 -50.58 4.83
C ASP A 792 24.33 -49.16 4.98
N ILE A 793 24.45 -48.34 3.96
CA ILE A 793 23.73 -47.08 3.85
C ILE A 793 22.33 -47.43 3.33
N GLN A 794 21.35 -47.49 4.23
CA GLN A 794 19.95 -47.49 3.83
C GLN A 794 19.65 -46.22 3.02
N PRO A 795 18.96 -46.34 1.89
CA PRO A 795 18.58 -45.17 1.10
C PRO A 795 17.63 -44.26 1.92
N ALA A 796 17.88 -42.94 1.84
CA ALA A 796 17.05 -41.94 2.45
C ALA A 796 15.58 -42.13 2.03
N PRO A 797 14.61 -41.93 2.93
CA PRO A 797 13.21 -42.00 2.57
C PRO A 797 12.89 -40.95 1.49
N PRO A 798 12.00 -41.32 0.54
CA PRO A 798 11.60 -40.37 -0.52
C PRO A 798 11.03 -39.09 0.08
N PRO A 799 11.22 -37.93 -0.58
CA PRO A 799 10.66 -36.67 -0.14
C PRO A 799 9.13 -36.78 0.01
N ALA A 800 8.62 -36.25 1.11
CA ALA A 800 7.20 -36.22 1.38
C ALA A 800 6.47 -35.57 0.17
N GLN A 801 5.42 -36.24 -0.31
CA GLN A 801 4.59 -35.74 -1.38
C GLN A 801 4.05 -34.36 -0.98
N PRO A 802 3.94 -33.42 -1.93
CA PRO A 802 3.34 -32.11 -1.66
C PRO A 802 1.93 -32.32 -1.13
N VAL A 803 1.66 -31.77 0.02
CA VAL A 803 0.32 -31.71 0.61
C VAL A 803 -0.58 -30.99 -0.41
N GLN A 804 -1.58 -31.69 -0.92
CA GLN A 804 -2.59 -31.09 -1.77
C GLN A 804 -3.23 -29.94 -0.99
N PRO A 805 -3.52 -28.79 -1.63
CA PRO A 805 -4.25 -27.72 -0.97
C PRO A 805 -5.59 -28.29 -0.49
N ILE A 806 -5.84 -28.15 0.81
CA ILE A 806 -7.15 -28.48 1.40
C ILE A 806 -8.15 -27.57 0.70
N GLN A 807 -9.05 -28.16 -0.08
CA GLN A 807 -10.21 -27.46 -0.60
C GLN A 807 -10.97 -26.90 0.61
N PRO A 808 -11.38 -25.63 0.62
CA PRO A 808 -12.24 -25.12 1.66
C PRO A 808 -13.52 -25.96 1.69
N ALA A 809 -13.90 -26.40 2.90
CA ALA A 809 -15.16 -27.09 3.10
C ALA A 809 -16.29 -26.24 2.49
N PRO A 810 -17.28 -26.87 1.80
CA PRO A 810 -18.43 -26.16 1.30
C PRO A 810 -19.11 -25.46 2.47
N LEU A 811 -19.42 -24.19 2.30
CA LEU A 811 -20.22 -23.42 3.25
C LEU A 811 -21.53 -24.19 3.50
N PRO A 812 -22.01 -24.29 4.73
CA PRO A 812 -23.29 -24.91 5.02
C PRO A 812 -24.37 -24.17 4.23
N GLU A 813 -25.24 -24.92 3.55
CA GLU A 813 -26.42 -24.36 2.89
C GLU A 813 -27.21 -23.52 3.90
N PRO A 814 -27.69 -22.32 3.52
CA PRO A 814 -28.56 -21.55 4.38
C PRO A 814 -29.81 -22.35 4.71
N ALA A 815 -30.14 -22.42 5.98
CA ALA A 815 -31.38 -23.02 6.43
C ALA A 815 -32.59 -22.47 5.67
N PRO A 816 -33.60 -23.30 5.32
CA PRO A 816 -34.78 -22.81 4.63
C PRO A 816 -35.43 -21.69 5.44
N VAL A 817 -35.61 -20.55 4.82
CA VAL A 817 -36.36 -19.42 5.39
C VAL A 817 -37.81 -19.86 5.41
N GLU A 818 -38.39 -20.01 6.60
CA GLU A 818 -39.84 -20.17 6.74
C GLU A 818 -40.55 -18.95 6.14
N PRO A 819 -41.59 -19.14 5.33
CA PRO A 819 -42.37 -18.03 4.82
C PRO A 819 -43.03 -17.27 5.99
N PRO A 820 -43.11 -15.93 5.93
CA PRO A 820 -43.77 -15.14 6.95
C PRO A 820 -45.24 -15.53 7.07
N PRO A 821 -45.83 -15.52 8.28
CA PRO A 821 -47.22 -15.84 8.46
C PRO A 821 -48.07 -14.85 7.66
N GLN A 822 -49.03 -15.39 6.92
CA GLN A 822 -50.06 -14.61 6.24
C GLN A 822 -50.87 -13.90 7.31
N GLY A 823 -50.64 -12.61 7.49
CA GLY A 823 -51.44 -11.73 8.31
C GLY A 823 -52.65 -11.25 7.51
N GLU A 824 -53.77 -11.38 8.15
CA GLU A 824 -55.12 -11.02 7.72
C GLU A 824 -55.20 -9.58 7.17
N ASP A 825 -55.97 -9.42 6.10
CA ASP A 825 -56.36 -8.14 5.52
C ASP A 825 -57.04 -7.26 6.58
N PRO A 826 -56.66 -5.99 6.70
CA PRO A 826 -57.55 -5.04 7.31
C PRO A 826 -58.50 -4.49 6.26
N ILE A 827 -59.75 -4.77 6.42
CA ILE A 827 -60.92 -4.03 5.92
C ILE A 827 -60.80 -2.56 6.36
N ILE A 828 -60.72 -1.64 5.48
CA ILE A 828 -61.31 -0.35 5.14
C ILE A 828 -60.34 0.51 4.34
#